data_81c869199c46b990e22f49577c93a426
#
_entry.id   81c869199c46b990e22f49577c93a426
#
_cell.length_a   1.000
_cell.length_b   1.000
_cell.length_c   1.000
_cell.angle_alpha   90.00
_cell.angle_beta   90.00
_cell.angle_gamma   90.00
#
_symmetry.space_group_name_H-M   'P 1'
#
loop_
_entity.id
_entity.type
_entity.pdbx_description
1 polymer ?
#
loop_
_entity_poly.entity_id
_entity_poly.type
_entity_poly.pdbx_seq_one_letter_code
_entity_poly.pdbx_strand_id
1 'polypeptide(L)'
;MVLTVLWVLLLTSLVLWLAYQRASLAKATLVLGVLLVYYSWFGGGPLWWKATLWALYLPHVLLNIRPLRRFLISNRFFRIYKRMLPPMSRTEREALEAGTVWWDGELFTGGPDWNKLLSAKAPKLTAEEQAFIDGPCEELCRMIDDWDITHRRADLPPEVFDFIKKKGFWAMIIPKKYGGLEFSAYAHSCVVVKIASRSGTVASTVVVPNSLGPAELLLHYGTEEQKNHLLPRLARGEEIPCFGLTGPRVGSDASALPDTGVVCRGIYQGREVTGIRLNFSKRYITLAPIATLIGLAFRLYDPDKLMGGEQTDHGITVALVPRHTPGVTVGRRHFPLNGPFQNGPVHGKDVFVPLDAIVGGPKLAGQGWRMLVEQLSVGRCISLPSIATGGSKGAVYSTGAYARIRRQFNMPVGKFEGVEAVIARMAARTYIMDAARSVTTGAIDGGEKPSVPAGILKYHTTEMGRMIANDAMDVQGGKGIMLGPKNYLGRGYQMVPVSITVEGANILTRSLIIFGQGAVRCHPWVLKEMNAAQDPDRQRALRDFDDALFHHIGFTISNAVRSLIGAVTLSRIVRAPMSGPTKRYYEHINRFSASFAFATDVAMLSLGGYLKKKENLSARLGDVLSAMYLASMVLKHYENQGRPEVDLPLVEYACRSLLYQAQEQLHSFLRNFPVRWLAAIMRAIIFPRGLTYSAPSDRLNPRIAELVMNPGEARERLCHYVYRTLEPKNHLGLVEQAMRLAIAAEPIEKRIRVEGVKTGLVTALDLPGQIREAQAAGIISEAEAVQLREYDRRVMDIINVDDFDPRELVAGSTYEIQLDGG
;
A
#
# COMPACT_ATOMS: atom_id res chain seq x y z
N MET A 1 -4.43 59.14 1.18
CA MET A 1 -5.19 57.86 1.24
C MET A 1 -4.72 56.84 0.18
N VAL A 2 -4.75 57.17 -1.12
CA VAL A 2 -4.29 56.21 -2.17
C VAL A 2 -2.86 55.75 -2.00
N LEU A 3 -1.90 56.66 -1.76
CA LEU A 3 -0.48 56.30 -1.56
C LEU A 3 -0.28 55.39 -0.33
N THR A 4 -0.98 55.62 0.75
CA THR A 4 -0.91 54.80 1.97
C THR A 4 -1.44 53.40 1.70
N VAL A 5 -2.55 53.27 0.98
CA VAL A 5 -3.10 51.96 0.56
C VAL A 5 -2.11 51.21 -0.35
N LEU A 6 -1.46 51.89 -1.29
CA LEU A 6 -0.46 51.27 -2.18
C LEU A 6 0.75 50.76 -1.37
N TRP A 7 1.25 51.50 -0.37
CA TRP A 7 2.33 51.06 0.50
C TRP A 7 1.95 49.84 1.36
N VAL A 8 0.75 49.85 1.92
CA VAL A 8 0.26 48.68 2.68
C VAL A 8 0.15 47.46 1.79
N LEU A 9 -0.38 47.61 0.58
CA LEU A 9 -0.47 46.51 -0.39
C LEU A 9 0.92 46.02 -0.79
N LEU A 10 1.88 46.92 -1.05
CA LEU A 10 3.25 46.58 -1.40
C LEU A 10 3.92 45.80 -0.26
N LEU A 11 3.88 46.30 0.96
CA LEU A 11 4.45 45.65 2.13
C LEU A 11 3.84 44.28 2.37
N THR A 12 2.52 44.18 2.35
CA THR A 12 1.81 42.88 2.53
C THR A 12 2.20 41.90 1.45
N SER A 13 2.21 42.33 0.18
CA SER A 13 2.59 41.49 -0.94
C SER A 13 4.04 41.02 -0.82
N LEU A 14 4.96 41.89 -0.38
CA LEU A 14 6.37 41.56 -0.19
C LEU A 14 6.55 40.55 0.96
N VAL A 15 5.89 40.73 2.08
CA VAL A 15 5.91 39.81 3.22
C VAL A 15 5.40 38.44 2.81
N LEU A 16 4.23 38.40 2.13
CA LEU A 16 3.66 37.15 1.62
C LEU A 16 4.60 36.48 0.60
N TRP A 17 5.24 37.25 -0.28
CA TRP A 17 6.17 36.70 -1.27
C TRP A 17 7.44 36.13 -0.60
N LEU A 18 8.04 36.85 0.37
CA LEU A 18 9.20 36.37 1.13
C LEU A 18 8.87 35.06 1.88
N ALA A 19 7.72 35.01 2.54
CA ALA A 19 7.26 33.82 3.23
C ALA A 19 6.99 32.68 2.24
N TYR A 20 6.33 32.93 1.09
CA TYR A 20 6.09 31.95 0.04
C TYR A 20 7.40 31.35 -0.51
N GLN A 21 8.44 32.19 -0.70
CA GLN A 21 9.75 31.76 -1.20
C GLN A 21 10.65 31.12 -0.13
N ARG A 22 10.18 31.01 1.12
CA ARG A 22 10.99 30.54 2.27
C ARG A 22 12.29 31.33 2.44
N ALA A 23 12.23 32.64 2.29
CA ALA A 23 13.38 33.48 2.49
C ALA A 23 13.94 33.27 3.90
N SER A 24 15.27 33.14 4.03
CA SER A 24 15.91 33.08 5.35
C SER A 24 15.62 34.34 6.14
N LEU A 25 15.66 34.23 7.48
CA LEU A 25 15.40 35.37 8.38
C LEU A 25 16.30 36.55 8.01
N ALA A 26 17.59 36.32 7.72
CA ALA A 26 18.51 37.34 7.31
C ALA A 26 18.09 38.03 6.00
N LYS A 27 17.73 37.24 4.97
CA LYS A 27 17.25 37.79 3.69
C LYS A 27 15.96 38.57 3.85
N ALA A 28 15.02 38.06 4.63
CA ALA A 28 13.75 38.75 4.90
C ALA A 28 14.00 40.08 5.66
N THR A 29 14.85 40.05 6.68
CA THR A 29 15.22 41.26 7.43
C THR A 29 15.87 42.30 6.52
N LEU A 30 16.84 41.90 5.67
CA LEU A 30 17.47 42.82 4.74
C LEU A 30 16.48 43.47 3.79
N VAL A 31 15.65 42.67 3.13
CA VAL A 31 14.69 43.17 2.14
C VAL A 31 13.64 44.08 2.78
N LEU A 32 13.10 43.69 3.95
CA LEU A 32 12.15 44.55 4.70
C LEU A 32 12.79 45.83 5.21
N GLY A 33 14.08 45.77 5.64
CA GLY A 33 14.82 46.92 6.05
C GLY A 33 15.04 47.92 4.91
N VAL A 34 15.44 47.47 3.73
CA VAL A 34 15.55 48.31 2.52
C VAL A 34 14.23 49.00 2.18
N LEU A 35 13.14 48.24 2.21
CA LEU A 35 11.79 48.79 1.96
C LEU A 35 11.41 49.82 3.00
N LEU A 36 11.71 49.58 4.27
CA LEU A 36 11.40 50.49 5.37
C LEU A 36 12.20 51.76 5.31
N VAL A 37 13.52 51.71 4.95
CA VAL A 37 14.34 52.88 4.65
C VAL A 37 13.72 53.70 3.52
N TYR A 38 13.41 53.05 2.39
CA TYR A 38 12.78 53.70 1.26
C TYR A 38 11.46 54.35 1.61
N TYR A 39 10.60 53.64 2.38
CA TYR A 39 9.34 54.21 2.91
C TYR A 39 9.56 55.41 3.83
N SER A 40 10.64 55.39 4.64
CA SER A 40 10.93 56.52 5.56
C SER A 40 11.28 57.79 4.81
N TRP A 41 11.89 57.68 3.64
CA TRP A 41 12.27 58.79 2.78
C TRP A 41 11.13 59.26 1.86
N PHE A 42 10.45 58.35 1.20
CA PHE A 42 9.49 58.69 0.14
C PHE A 42 8.05 58.38 0.53
N GLY A 43 7.81 57.70 1.60
CA GLY A 43 6.47 57.36 2.08
C GLY A 43 5.83 58.51 2.90
N GLY A 44 4.58 58.79 2.62
CA GLY A 44 3.79 59.74 3.43
C GLY A 44 3.46 59.19 4.80
N GLY A 45 2.97 59.99 5.69
CA GLY A 45 2.47 59.63 7.01
C GLY A 45 3.19 60.28 8.17
N PRO A 46 2.56 60.27 9.36
CA PRO A 46 3.11 60.96 10.53
C PRO A 46 4.36 60.25 11.07
N LEU A 47 5.23 60.96 11.75
CA LEU A 47 6.47 60.45 12.30
C LEU A 47 6.25 59.25 13.26
N TRP A 48 5.21 59.33 14.09
CA TRP A 48 4.86 58.26 15.01
C TRP A 48 4.59 56.92 14.29
N TRP A 49 3.98 56.96 13.09
CA TRP A 49 3.72 55.78 12.29
C TRP A 49 5.03 55.14 11.75
N LYS A 50 5.95 56.00 11.27
CA LYS A 50 7.29 55.57 10.83
C LYS A 50 8.08 54.94 12.00
N ALA A 51 8.02 55.60 13.17
CA ALA A 51 8.63 55.06 14.39
C ALA A 51 8.04 53.71 14.81
N THR A 52 6.72 53.53 14.70
CA THR A 52 6.06 52.24 14.96
C THR A 52 6.54 51.16 14.02
N LEU A 53 6.67 51.42 12.74
CA LEU A 53 7.19 50.43 11.76
C LEU A 53 8.63 50.05 12.08
N TRP A 54 9.52 50.99 12.45
CA TRP A 54 10.86 50.70 12.89
C TRP A 54 10.89 49.92 14.20
N ALA A 55 10.02 50.21 15.14
CA ALA A 55 9.87 49.43 16.39
C ALA A 55 9.42 47.99 16.11
N LEU A 56 8.52 47.76 15.16
CA LEU A 56 8.11 46.42 14.72
C LEU A 56 9.19 45.68 13.91
N TYR A 57 10.07 46.41 13.24
CA TYR A 57 11.19 45.84 12.49
C TYR A 57 12.38 45.44 13.39
N LEU A 58 12.63 46.17 14.51
CA LEU A 58 13.74 45.90 15.41
C LEU A 58 13.88 44.45 15.90
N PRO A 59 12.79 43.78 16.30
CA PRO A 59 12.84 42.36 16.66
C PRO A 59 13.42 41.48 15.56
N HIS A 60 13.17 41.74 14.28
CA HIS A 60 13.72 40.98 13.19
C HIS A 60 15.24 41.13 13.11
N VAL A 61 15.78 42.32 13.37
CA VAL A 61 17.21 42.57 13.45
C VAL A 61 17.82 41.79 14.62
N LEU A 62 17.21 41.90 15.81
CA LEU A 62 17.71 41.24 17.03
C LEU A 62 17.69 39.70 16.90
N LEU A 63 16.72 39.13 16.21
CA LEU A 63 16.63 37.69 15.94
C LEU A 63 17.75 37.18 15.03
N ASN A 64 18.39 38.02 14.23
CA ASN A 64 19.57 37.64 13.43
C ASN A 64 20.85 37.56 14.26
N ILE A 65 20.90 38.18 15.45
CA ILE A 65 22.05 38.11 16.36
C ILE A 65 21.99 36.76 17.11
N ARG A 66 22.63 35.74 16.56
CA ARG A 66 22.56 34.36 17.07
C ARG A 66 22.84 34.22 18.57
N PRO A 67 23.87 34.84 19.19
CA PRO A 67 24.10 34.71 20.64
C PRO A 67 22.93 35.28 21.45
N LEU A 68 22.43 36.46 21.08
CA LEU A 68 21.30 37.09 21.78
C LEU A 68 20.01 36.25 21.65
N ARG A 69 19.74 35.76 20.45
CA ARG A 69 18.59 34.88 20.15
C ARG A 69 18.65 33.61 20.98
N ARG A 70 19.81 32.95 21.06
CA ARG A 70 20.00 31.75 21.87
C ARG A 70 19.77 32.01 23.37
N PHE A 71 20.27 33.14 23.86
CA PHE A 71 20.12 33.52 25.27
C PHE A 71 18.65 33.84 25.62
N LEU A 72 17.97 34.66 24.82
CA LEU A 72 16.62 35.15 25.13
C LEU A 72 15.54 34.12 24.83
N ILE A 73 15.65 33.39 23.72
CA ILE A 73 14.57 32.55 23.16
C ILE A 73 14.95 31.07 23.21
N SER A 74 15.98 30.65 22.45
CA SER A 74 16.19 29.24 22.17
C SER A 74 16.50 28.41 23.40
N ASN A 75 17.23 28.97 24.39
CA ASN A 75 17.53 28.27 25.64
C ASN A 75 16.27 28.01 26.50
N ARG A 76 15.25 28.93 26.45
CA ARG A 76 13.98 28.73 27.13
C ARG A 76 13.14 27.66 26.44
N PHE A 77 13.01 27.76 25.13
CA PHE A 77 12.28 26.77 24.33
C PHE A 77 12.94 25.40 24.39
N PHE A 78 14.25 25.31 24.33
CA PHE A 78 15.01 24.05 24.48
C PHE A 78 14.70 23.33 25.80
N ARG A 79 14.63 24.06 26.92
CA ARG A 79 14.26 23.48 28.21
C ARG A 79 12.82 22.97 28.25
N ILE A 80 11.90 23.73 27.67
CA ILE A 80 10.48 23.33 27.55
C ILE A 80 10.37 22.10 26.67
N TYR A 81 10.98 22.15 25.48
CA TYR A 81 10.97 21.06 24.51
C TYR A 81 11.52 19.74 25.09
N LYS A 82 12.67 19.81 25.77
CA LYS A 82 13.27 18.65 26.45
C LYS A 82 12.36 18.04 27.51
N ARG A 83 11.55 18.83 28.20
CA ARG A 83 10.55 18.34 29.18
C ARG A 83 9.30 17.76 28.52
N MET A 84 8.94 18.26 27.34
CA MET A 84 7.76 17.79 26.61
C MET A 84 8.02 16.56 25.76
N LEU A 85 9.29 16.26 25.44
CA LEU A 85 9.65 15.05 24.70
C LEU A 85 9.31 13.82 25.54
N PRO A 86 8.42 12.94 25.05
CA PRO A 86 8.19 11.67 25.72
C PRO A 86 9.48 10.83 25.67
N PRO A 87 9.72 10.02 26.70
CA PRO A 87 10.81 9.05 26.65
C PRO A 87 10.56 8.10 25.46
N MET A 88 11.56 7.96 24.61
CA MET A 88 11.50 7.05 23.45
C MET A 88 12.10 5.71 23.86
N SER A 89 11.35 4.62 23.71
CA SER A 89 11.87 3.29 23.92
C SER A 89 12.95 2.93 22.88
N ARG A 90 13.79 1.95 23.18
CA ARG A 90 14.79 1.45 22.23
C ARG A 90 14.13 0.97 20.94
N THR A 91 13.02 0.24 21.03
CA THR A 91 12.28 -0.29 19.88
C THR A 91 11.62 0.81 19.04
N GLU A 92 11.12 1.90 19.64
CA GLU A 92 10.63 3.07 18.89
C GLU A 92 11.76 3.77 18.13
N ARG A 93 12.93 3.91 18.74
CA ARG A 93 14.11 4.52 18.09
C ARG A 93 14.55 3.67 16.89
N GLU A 94 14.72 2.37 17.08
CA GLU A 94 15.08 1.44 16.01
C GLU A 94 14.07 1.49 14.85
N ALA A 95 12.77 1.60 15.15
CA ALA A 95 11.73 1.74 14.14
C ALA A 95 11.78 3.10 13.39
N LEU A 96 12.19 4.18 14.05
CA LEU A 96 12.35 5.48 13.42
C LEU A 96 13.63 5.59 12.57
N GLU A 97 14.68 4.87 12.94
CA GLU A 97 15.94 4.85 12.21
C GLU A 97 15.92 3.87 11.02
N ALA A 98 15.01 2.91 11.02
CA ALA A 98 14.93 1.89 9.99
C ALA A 98 14.42 2.42 8.64
N GLY A 99 15.05 2.04 7.53
CA GLY A 99 14.67 2.38 6.17
C GLY A 99 15.02 3.81 5.74
N THR A 100 14.60 4.18 4.53
CA THR A 100 14.86 5.49 3.91
C THR A 100 13.62 6.38 3.91
N VAL A 101 13.82 7.68 3.77
CA VAL A 101 12.77 8.68 3.50
C VAL A 101 12.88 9.06 2.03
N TRP A 102 11.84 8.76 1.27
CA TRP A 102 11.80 8.98 -0.17
C TRP A 102 10.76 10.04 -0.54
N TRP A 103 9.81 9.75 -1.42
CA TRP A 103 8.76 10.66 -1.87
C TRP A 103 7.79 11.08 -0.75
N ASP A 104 7.58 10.24 0.22
CA ASP A 104 6.84 10.55 1.43
C ASP A 104 7.40 11.77 2.16
N GLY A 105 8.72 11.92 2.24
CA GLY A 105 9.35 13.10 2.80
C GLY A 105 9.08 14.38 2.00
N GLU A 106 9.08 14.30 0.67
CA GLU A 106 8.76 15.47 -0.17
C GLU A 106 7.35 16.00 0.10
N LEU A 107 6.38 15.10 0.36
CA LEU A 107 5.01 15.50 0.68
C LEU A 107 4.88 16.25 2.02
N PHE A 108 5.83 16.10 2.94
CA PHE A 108 5.90 16.89 4.17
C PHE A 108 6.54 18.26 3.97
N THR A 109 7.19 18.53 2.83
CA THR A 109 7.91 19.80 2.63
C THR A 109 6.98 20.99 2.37
N GLY A 110 5.73 20.78 1.96
CA GLY A 110 4.82 21.84 1.52
C GLY A 110 5.18 22.45 0.17
N GLY A 111 6.01 21.77 -0.60
CA GLY A 111 6.41 22.12 -1.96
C GLY A 111 7.33 21.07 -2.52
N PRO A 112 6.78 19.86 -2.84
CA PRO A 112 7.55 18.71 -3.27
C PRO A 112 8.45 19.02 -4.46
N ASP A 113 9.69 18.52 -4.42
CA ASP A 113 10.56 18.51 -5.59
C ASP A 113 10.21 17.32 -6.50
N TRP A 114 9.36 17.58 -7.46
CA TRP A 114 8.90 16.58 -8.41
C TRP A 114 10.01 15.94 -9.25
N ASN A 115 11.16 16.57 -9.38
CA ASN A 115 12.28 15.97 -10.10
C ASN A 115 12.72 14.67 -9.44
N LYS A 116 12.68 14.57 -8.11
CA LYS A 116 13.03 13.35 -7.39
C LYS A 116 12.15 12.16 -7.78
N LEU A 117 10.86 12.40 -7.99
CA LEU A 117 9.93 11.34 -8.41
C LEU A 117 9.99 11.12 -9.93
N LEU A 118 9.94 12.20 -10.71
CA LEU A 118 9.79 12.09 -12.17
C LEU A 118 11.06 11.57 -12.85
N SER A 119 12.26 11.86 -12.30
CA SER A 119 13.53 11.32 -12.81
C SER A 119 13.78 9.85 -12.44
N ALA A 120 13.04 9.30 -11.48
CA ALA A 120 13.16 7.88 -11.14
C ALA A 120 12.84 7.02 -12.38
N LYS A 121 13.69 6.03 -12.65
CA LYS A 121 13.53 5.13 -13.80
C LYS A 121 12.22 4.35 -13.68
N ALA A 122 11.53 4.19 -14.82
CA ALA A 122 10.41 3.27 -14.89
C ALA A 122 10.90 1.84 -14.62
N PRO A 123 10.21 1.07 -13.75
CA PRO A 123 10.59 -0.33 -13.54
C PRO A 123 10.42 -1.13 -14.83
N LYS A 124 11.36 -2.02 -15.11
CA LYS A 124 11.35 -2.87 -16.29
C LYS A 124 11.84 -4.26 -15.89
N LEU A 125 11.20 -5.27 -16.45
CA LEU A 125 11.66 -6.64 -16.32
C LEU A 125 12.89 -6.88 -17.21
N THR A 126 13.81 -7.68 -16.73
CA THR A 126 14.85 -8.28 -17.56
C THR A 126 14.25 -9.36 -18.46
N ALA A 127 14.98 -9.79 -19.49
CA ALA A 127 14.54 -10.87 -20.35
C ALA A 127 14.30 -12.19 -19.60
N GLU A 128 15.12 -12.47 -18.57
CA GLU A 128 15.00 -13.65 -17.73
C GLU A 128 13.75 -13.58 -16.83
N GLU A 129 13.49 -12.42 -16.20
CA GLU A 129 12.30 -12.20 -15.39
C GLU A 129 11.01 -12.29 -16.22
N GLN A 130 11.02 -11.74 -17.45
CA GLN A 130 9.90 -11.85 -18.37
C GLN A 130 9.69 -13.31 -18.79
N ALA A 131 10.74 -14.02 -19.13
CA ALA A 131 10.66 -15.44 -19.51
C ALA A 131 10.13 -16.32 -18.35
N PHE A 132 10.44 -15.99 -17.09
CA PHE A 132 9.88 -16.67 -15.94
C PHE A 132 8.37 -16.44 -15.80
N ILE A 133 7.91 -15.20 -16.05
CA ILE A 133 6.48 -14.86 -16.00
C ILE A 133 5.71 -15.55 -17.15
N ASP A 134 6.28 -15.60 -18.34
CA ASP A 134 5.63 -16.16 -19.53
C ASP A 134 5.74 -17.70 -19.61
N GLY A 135 6.71 -18.30 -18.94
CA GLY A 135 6.92 -19.76 -18.88
C GLY A 135 6.47 -20.36 -17.53
N PRO A 136 7.37 -20.46 -16.55
CA PRO A 136 7.07 -21.13 -15.27
C PRO A 136 5.84 -20.62 -14.54
N CYS A 137 5.62 -19.28 -14.54
CA CYS A 137 4.46 -18.70 -13.86
C CYS A 137 3.16 -19.03 -14.60
N GLU A 138 3.17 -19.06 -15.93
CA GLU A 138 2.03 -19.48 -16.75
C GLU A 138 1.71 -20.97 -16.53
N GLU A 139 2.75 -21.82 -16.48
CA GLU A 139 2.61 -23.25 -16.22
C GLU A 139 2.04 -23.51 -14.82
N LEU A 140 2.54 -22.80 -13.80
CA LEU A 140 1.97 -22.86 -12.44
C LEU A 140 0.49 -22.52 -12.46
N CYS A 141 0.10 -21.40 -13.09
CA CYS A 141 -1.31 -20.98 -13.17
C CYS A 141 -2.20 -22.04 -13.86
N ARG A 142 -1.67 -22.74 -14.87
CA ARG A 142 -2.36 -23.84 -15.56
C ARG A 142 -2.63 -25.04 -14.66
N MET A 143 -1.70 -25.37 -13.76
CA MET A 143 -1.84 -26.49 -12.81
C MET A 143 -2.91 -26.23 -11.73
N ILE A 144 -3.32 -24.97 -11.51
CA ILE A 144 -4.20 -24.60 -10.42
C ILE A 144 -5.66 -24.86 -10.77
N ASP A 145 -6.31 -25.71 -9.95
CA ASP A 145 -7.76 -25.81 -9.84
C ASP A 145 -8.17 -25.28 -8.46
N ASP A 146 -8.60 -24.02 -8.43
CA ASP A 146 -8.86 -23.33 -7.14
C ASP A 146 -10.10 -23.88 -6.39
N TRP A 147 -11.05 -24.52 -7.10
CA TRP A 147 -12.17 -25.23 -6.47
C TRP A 147 -11.70 -26.52 -5.80
N ASP A 148 -10.87 -27.32 -6.48
CA ASP A 148 -10.30 -28.55 -5.92
C ASP A 148 -9.43 -28.24 -4.68
N ILE A 149 -8.57 -27.22 -4.78
CA ILE A 149 -7.72 -26.75 -3.69
C ILE A 149 -8.54 -26.34 -2.48
N THR A 150 -9.62 -25.58 -2.68
CA THR A 150 -10.38 -24.96 -1.59
C THR A 150 -11.41 -25.88 -0.97
N HIS A 151 -12.18 -26.61 -1.78
CA HIS A 151 -13.36 -27.34 -1.32
C HIS A 151 -13.20 -28.86 -1.26
N ARG A 152 -12.27 -29.43 -2.02
CA ARG A 152 -12.05 -30.89 -2.01
C ARG A 152 -10.85 -31.27 -1.16
N ARG A 153 -9.69 -30.64 -1.40
CA ARG A 153 -8.43 -31.00 -0.72
C ARG A 153 -8.20 -30.21 0.55
N ALA A 154 -8.67 -28.97 0.64
CA ALA A 154 -8.28 -27.99 1.64
C ALA A 154 -6.75 -27.85 1.75
N ASP A 155 -6.03 -28.03 0.62
CA ASP A 155 -4.58 -27.93 0.48
C ASP A 155 -4.19 -27.83 -1.00
N LEU A 156 -2.92 -27.48 -1.26
CA LEU A 156 -2.37 -27.56 -2.61
C LEU A 156 -2.08 -29.04 -2.99
N PRO A 157 -2.27 -29.41 -4.26
CA PRO A 157 -1.80 -30.68 -4.77
C PRO A 157 -0.28 -30.84 -4.59
N PRO A 158 0.23 -32.05 -4.27
CA PRO A 158 1.65 -32.29 -4.10
C PRO A 158 2.48 -31.85 -5.31
N GLU A 159 1.99 -32.09 -6.51
CA GLU A 159 2.63 -31.69 -7.77
C GLU A 159 2.78 -30.17 -7.91
N VAL A 160 1.89 -29.40 -7.33
CA VAL A 160 1.99 -27.93 -7.30
C VAL A 160 3.07 -27.47 -6.33
N PHE A 161 3.18 -28.11 -5.16
CA PHE A 161 4.28 -27.85 -4.23
C PHE A 161 5.64 -28.20 -4.84
N ASP A 162 5.75 -29.35 -5.48
CA ASP A 162 6.99 -29.79 -6.13
C ASP A 162 7.39 -28.87 -7.27
N PHE A 163 6.42 -28.40 -8.05
CA PHE A 163 6.65 -27.42 -9.10
C PHE A 163 7.16 -26.08 -8.56
N ILE A 164 6.53 -25.55 -7.49
CA ILE A 164 6.95 -24.32 -6.81
C ILE A 164 8.41 -24.43 -6.37
N LYS A 165 8.79 -25.55 -5.74
CA LYS A 165 10.18 -25.82 -5.31
C LYS A 165 11.12 -25.90 -6.51
N LYS A 166 10.83 -26.79 -7.44
CA LYS A 166 11.70 -27.12 -8.58
C LYS A 166 11.96 -25.91 -9.48
N LYS A 167 10.96 -25.01 -9.64
CA LYS A 167 11.09 -23.83 -10.50
C LYS A 167 11.61 -22.59 -9.74
N GLY A 168 11.88 -22.71 -8.44
CA GLY A 168 12.49 -21.64 -7.64
C GLY A 168 11.54 -20.50 -7.24
N PHE A 169 10.22 -20.72 -7.19
CA PHE A 169 9.27 -19.70 -6.76
C PHE A 169 9.53 -19.23 -5.32
N TRP A 170 10.17 -20.03 -4.48
CA TRP A 170 10.58 -19.63 -3.13
C TRP A 170 11.97 -19.01 -3.06
N ALA A 171 12.67 -18.91 -4.17
CA ALA A 171 14.03 -18.44 -4.29
C ALA A 171 14.17 -17.15 -5.12
N MET A 172 13.06 -16.43 -5.35
CA MET A 172 13.08 -15.24 -6.22
C MET A 172 14.07 -14.18 -5.74
N ILE A 173 14.16 -13.93 -4.42
CA ILE A 173 15.04 -12.91 -3.84
C ILE A 173 16.45 -13.42 -3.54
N ILE A 174 16.69 -14.74 -3.57
CA ILE A 174 17.99 -15.31 -3.25
C ILE A 174 18.94 -15.09 -4.43
N PRO A 175 20.16 -14.58 -4.18
CA PRO A 175 21.14 -14.36 -5.24
C PRO A 175 21.54 -15.63 -5.99
N LYS A 176 21.87 -15.49 -7.27
CA LYS A 176 22.29 -16.57 -8.16
C LYS A 176 23.49 -17.36 -7.62
N LYS A 177 24.42 -16.68 -6.93
CA LYS A 177 25.58 -17.35 -6.29
C LYS A 177 25.19 -18.41 -5.25
N TYR A 178 23.96 -18.36 -4.71
CA TYR A 178 23.40 -19.36 -3.81
C TYR A 178 22.35 -20.25 -4.49
N GLY A 179 22.22 -20.15 -5.81
CA GLY A 179 21.28 -20.97 -6.59
C GLY A 179 19.86 -20.40 -6.66
N GLY A 180 19.64 -19.16 -6.26
CA GLY A 180 18.36 -18.45 -6.40
C GLY A 180 18.20 -17.76 -7.75
N LEU A 181 17.10 -17.01 -7.91
CA LEU A 181 16.76 -16.33 -9.16
C LEU A 181 17.26 -14.87 -9.21
N GLU A 182 17.53 -14.25 -8.06
CA GLU A 182 18.00 -12.86 -7.95
C GLU A 182 17.10 -11.86 -8.68
N PHE A 183 15.78 -12.04 -8.55
CA PHE A 183 14.79 -11.18 -9.21
C PHE A 183 14.66 -9.83 -8.51
N SER A 184 14.37 -8.81 -9.31
CA SER A 184 14.01 -7.49 -8.83
C SER A 184 12.72 -7.51 -7.98
N ALA A 185 12.54 -6.51 -7.12
CA ALA A 185 11.31 -6.34 -6.35
C ALA A 185 10.10 -6.17 -7.29
N TYR A 186 10.30 -5.50 -8.42
CA TYR A 186 9.27 -5.35 -9.44
C TYR A 186 8.90 -6.69 -10.08
N ALA A 187 9.87 -7.53 -10.45
CA ALA A 187 9.61 -8.86 -11.01
C ALA A 187 8.90 -9.77 -10.00
N HIS A 188 9.38 -9.82 -8.75
CA HIS A 188 8.72 -10.54 -7.66
C HIS A 188 7.25 -10.11 -7.54
N SER A 189 7.01 -8.79 -7.54
CA SER A 189 5.65 -8.25 -7.49
C SER A 189 4.80 -8.67 -8.70
N CYS A 190 5.34 -8.68 -9.92
CA CYS A 190 4.63 -9.10 -11.13
C CYS A 190 4.27 -10.60 -11.13
N VAL A 191 5.18 -11.46 -10.67
CA VAL A 191 4.90 -12.89 -10.47
C VAL A 191 3.74 -13.09 -9.51
N VAL A 192 3.76 -12.41 -8.36
CA VAL A 192 2.69 -12.50 -7.35
C VAL A 192 1.36 -11.98 -7.89
N VAL A 193 1.35 -10.87 -8.65
CA VAL A 193 0.13 -10.35 -9.32
C VAL A 193 -0.49 -11.41 -10.23
N LYS A 194 0.34 -12.08 -11.06
CA LYS A 194 -0.16 -13.10 -11.99
C LYS A 194 -0.77 -14.29 -11.25
N ILE A 195 -0.06 -14.84 -10.27
CA ILE A 195 -0.55 -15.97 -9.47
C ILE A 195 -1.82 -15.59 -8.70
N ALA A 196 -1.86 -14.40 -8.10
CA ALA A 196 -3.01 -13.94 -7.32
C ALA A 196 -4.26 -13.70 -8.17
N SER A 197 -4.11 -13.39 -9.45
CA SER A 197 -5.24 -13.33 -10.38
C SER A 197 -5.89 -14.70 -10.60
N ARG A 198 -5.20 -15.80 -10.28
CA ARG A 198 -5.65 -17.18 -10.42
C ARG A 198 -6.05 -17.82 -9.09
N SER A 199 -5.19 -17.68 -8.05
CA SER A 199 -5.43 -18.25 -6.72
C SER A 199 -4.71 -17.46 -5.62
N GLY A 200 -5.48 -16.97 -4.66
CA GLY A 200 -4.95 -16.32 -3.46
C GLY A 200 -4.20 -17.31 -2.55
N THR A 201 -4.58 -18.58 -2.55
CA THR A 201 -3.93 -19.65 -1.78
C THR A 201 -2.50 -19.89 -2.26
N VAL A 202 -2.33 -20.06 -3.57
CA VAL A 202 -1.00 -20.26 -4.16
C VAL A 202 -0.14 -19.01 -4.03
N ALA A 203 -0.72 -17.83 -4.25
CA ALA A 203 0.00 -16.56 -4.07
C ALA A 203 0.52 -16.41 -2.63
N SER A 204 -0.29 -16.72 -1.61
CA SER A 204 0.12 -16.69 -0.20
C SER A 204 1.24 -17.69 0.10
N THR A 205 1.22 -18.86 -0.55
CA THR A 205 2.26 -19.90 -0.39
C THR A 205 3.59 -19.46 -1.00
N VAL A 206 3.56 -18.76 -2.14
CA VAL A 206 4.76 -18.30 -2.86
C VAL A 206 5.39 -17.08 -2.22
N VAL A 207 4.57 -16.14 -1.73
CA VAL A 207 5.06 -14.81 -1.33
C VAL A 207 5.83 -14.84 -0.01
N VAL A 208 5.45 -15.69 0.94
CA VAL A 208 6.00 -15.65 2.31
C VAL A 208 7.50 -15.95 2.38
N PRO A 209 8.05 -16.99 1.72
CA PRO A 209 9.50 -17.22 1.73
C PRO A 209 10.32 -16.06 1.16
N ASN A 210 9.75 -15.28 0.24
CA ASN A 210 10.41 -14.18 -0.46
C ASN A 210 10.25 -12.81 0.24
N SER A 211 9.41 -12.69 1.25
CA SER A 211 9.14 -11.37 1.88
C SER A 211 9.15 -11.38 3.40
N LEU A 212 8.85 -12.52 4.02
CA LEU A 212 8.76 -12.68 5.47
C LEU A 212 9.58 -13.88 5.96
N GLY A 213 10.35 -14.49 5.07
CA GLY A 213 11.15 -15.67 5.39
C GLY A 213 12.54 -15.34 5.94
N PRO A 214 13.21 -16.33 6.54
CA PRO A 214 14.59 -16.20 7.00
C PRO A 214 15.60 -15.80 5.92
N ALA A 215 15.33 -16.05 4.63
CA ALA A 215 16.24 -15.73 3.55
C ALA A 215 16.61 -14.24 3.50
N GLU A 216 15.62 -13.34 3.63
CA GLU A 216 15.85 -11.90 3.65
C GLU A 216 16.74 -11.47 4.84
N LEU A 217 16.47 -12.03 6.02
CA LEU A 217 17.28 -11.76 7.19
C LEU A 217 18.70 -12.30 7.05
N LEU A 218 18.87 -13.50 6.50
CA LEU A 218 20.18 -14.09 6.24
C LEU A 218 21.01 -13.27 5.26
N LEU A 219 20.41 -12.80 4.18
CA LEU A 219 21.10 -11.99 3.17
C LEU A 219 21.71 -10.72 3.78
N HIS A 220 20.99 -10.06 4.68
CA HIS A 220 21.41 -8.79 5.26
C HIS A 220 22.25 -8.93 6.54
N TYR A 221 21.95 -9.93 7.36
CA TYR A 221 22.54 -10.04 8.72
C TYR A 221 23.22 -11.37 8.99
N GLY A 222 22.97 -12.40 8.19
CA GLY A 222 23.57 -13.72 8.40
C GLY A 222 25.09 -13.71 8.36
N THR A 223 25.75 -14.58 9.15
CA THR A 223 27.16 -14.84 8.97
C THR A 223 27.41 -15.54 7.64
N GLU A 224 28.65 -15.53 7.13
CA GLU A 224 28.97 -16.21 5.88
C GLU A 224 28.72 -17.73 5.98
N GLU A 225 28.96 -18.32 7.16
CA GLU A 225 28.65 -19.74 7.42
C GLU A 225 27.14 -19.99 7.30
N GLN A 226 26.31 -19.14 7.94
CA GLN A 226 24.85 -19.24 7.87
C GLN A 226 24.36 -19.07 6.42
N LYS A 227 24.88 -18.08 5.69
CA LYS A 227 24.51 -17.84 4.29
C LYS A 227 24.87 -19.01 3.40
N ASN A 228 26.12 -19.48 3.47
CA ASN A 228 26.61 -20.56 2.63
C ASN A 228 25.93 -21.90 2.95
N HIS A 229 25.49 -22.12 4.20
CA HIS A 229 24.80 -23.33 4.59
C HIS A 229 23.31 -23.30 4.23
N LEU A 230 22.61 -22.20 4.53
CA LEU A 230 21.15 -22.17 4.48
C LEU A 230 20.58 -21.62 3.16
N LEU A 231 21.19 -20.58 2.56
CA LEU A 231 20.64 -19.98 1.35
C LEU A 231 20.55 -20.96 0.16
N PRO A 232 21.56 -21.81 -0.12
CA PRO A 232 21.41 -22.82 -1.18
C PRO A 232 20.31 -23.84 -0.91
N ARG A 233 20.10 -24.23 0.34
CA ARG A 233 19.05 -25.19 0.74
C ARG A 233 17.66 -24.58 0.65
N LEU A 234 17.52 -23.30 1.03
CA LEU A 234 16.30 -22.52 0.82
C LEU A 234 16.00 -22.33 -0.67
N ALA A 235 17.03 -22.06 -1.48
CA ALA A 235 16.87 -21.86 -2.92
C ALA A 235 16.35 -23.12 -3.63
N ARG A 236 16.82 -24.31 -3.21
CA ARG A 236 16.34 -25.60 -3.74
C ARG A 236 15.06 -26.10 -3.10
N GLY A 237 14.51 -25.38 -2.09
CA GLY A 237 13.32 -25.82 -1.36
C GLY A 237 13.57 -27.08 -0.49
N GLU A 238 14.81 -27.41 -0.17
CA GLU A 238 15.18 -28.40 0.83
C GLU A 238 14.83 -27.93 2.23
N GLU A 239 15.04 -26.64 2.49
CA GLU A 239 14.50 -25.95 3.67
C GLU A 239 13.28 -25.14 3.28
N ILE A 240 12.20 -25.33 4.02
CA ILE A 240 10.97 -24.55 3.89
C ILE A 240 10.90 -23.61 5.10
N PRO A 241 10.96 -22.29 4.89
CA PRO A 241 11.00 -21.38 6.01
C PRO A 241 9.60 -20.99 6.50
N CYS A 242 9.48 -20.73 7.81
CA CYS A 242 8.40 -19.93 8.37
C CYS A 242 8.96 -18.91 9.37
N PHE A 243 8.13 -17.92 9.78
CA PHE A 243 8.56 -16.89 10.71
C PHE A 243 7.63 -16.78 11.92
N GLY A 244 8.09 -17.21 13.09
CA GLY A 244 7.40 -17.19 14.37
C GLY A 244 7.54 -15.84 15.10
N LEU A 245 6.61 -14.90 14.83
CA LEU A 245 6.52 -13.61 15.53
C LEU A 245 5.27 -13.55 16.40
N THR A 246 4.09 -13.69 15.81
CA THR A 246 2.79 -13.55 16.47
C THR A 246 2.50 -14.70 17.41
N GLY A 247 2.00 -14.39 18.60
CA GLY A 247 1.60 -15.36 19.61
C GLY A 247 0.22 -15.06 20.22
N PRO A 248 -0.26 -15.87 21.18
CA PRO A 248 -1.58 -15.66 21.80
C PRO A 248 -1.73 -14.30 22.48
N ARG A 249 -0.67 -13.74 23.02
CA ARG A 249 -0.65 -12.47 23.74
C ARG A 249 0.03 -11.34 22.96
N VAL A 250 0.49 -11.60 21.73
CA VAL A 250 1.26 -10.68 20.90
C VAL A 250 0.73 -10.66 19.49
N GLY A 251 0.28 -9.49 19.08
CA GLY A 251 -0.20 -9.23 17.72
C GLY A 251 0.25 -7.86 17.25
N SER A 252 -0.59 -6.83 17.41
CA SER A 252 -0.27 -5.45 17.01
C SER A 252 0.91 -4.86 17.82
N ASP A 253 1.03 -5.20 19.10
CA ASP A 253 2.23 -4.91 19.90
C ASP A 253 3.26 -6.04 19.75
N ALA A 254 3.91 -6.07 18.61
CA ALA A 254 4.89 -7.10 18.30
C ALA A 254 6.18 -7.00 19.15
N SER A 255 6.39 -5.89 19.84
CA SER A 255 7.54 -5.69 20.73
C SER A 255 7.36 -6.28 22.13
N ALA A 256 6.13 -6.58 22.53
CA ALA A 256 5.80 -7.14 23.86
C ALA A 256 5.86 -8.68 23.90
N LEU A 257 6.85 -9.28 23.26
CA LEU A 257 7.03 -10.73 23.20
C LEU A 257 7.19 -11.35 24.59
N PRO A 258 6.31 -12.32 24.97
CA PRO A 258 6.47 -13.08 26.19
C PRO A 258 7.38 -14.31 26.04
N ASP A 259 7.73 -14.65 24.79
CA ASP A 259 8.59 -15.78 24.47
C ASP A 259 10.02 -15.50 24.91
N THR A 260 10.66 -16.47 25.53
CA THR A 260 11.96 -16.31 26.17
C THR A 260 13.02 -17.26 25.65
N GLY A 261 14.23 -16.76 25.61
CA GLY A 261 15.44 -17.55 25.44
C GLY A 261 16.39 -17.24 26.60
N VAL A 262 16.89 -18.26 27.28
CA VAL A 262 17.86 -18.12 28.37
C VAL A 262 19.17 -18.76 27.92
N VAL A 263 20.25 -17.99 27.98
CA VAL A 263 21.60 -18.52 27.71
C VAL A 263 21.99 -19.48 28.78
N CYS A 264 22.44 -20.67 28.39
CA CYS A 264 22.87 -21.73 29.32
C CYS A 264 23.82 -22.69 28.62
N ARG A 265 24.47 -23.55 29.41
CA ARG A 265 25.20 -24.71 28.87
C ARG A 265 24.25 -25.87 28.60
N GLY A 266 24.51 -26.62 27.57
CA GLY A 266 23.72 -27.78 27.17
C GLY A 266 24.42 -28.66 26.16
N ILE A 267 23.84 -29.84 25.92
CA ILE A 267 24.39 -30.80 24.95
C ILE A 267 23.78 -30.53 23.57
N TYR A 268 24.64 -30.29 22.60
CA TYR A 268 24.25 -30.15 21.19
C TYR A 268 25.16 -31.05 20.35
N GLN A 269 24.56 -31.99 19.60
CA GLN A 269 25.28 -32.97 18.81
C GLN A 269 26.38 -33.74 19.59
N GLY A 270 26.05 -34.09 20.84
CA GLY A 270 26.94 -34.87 21.71
C GLY A 270 28.06 -34.07 22.38
N ARG A 271 28.11 -32.75 22.23
CA ARG A 271 29.13 -31.89 22.87
C ARG A 271 28.45 -30.87 23.77
N GLU A 272 29.08 -30.54 24.89
CA GLU A 272 28.63 -29.43 25.73
C GLU A 272 29.00 -28.10 25.05
N VAL A 273 28.02 -27.27 24.84
CA VAL A 273 28.18 -25.93 24.24
C VAL A 273 27.37 -24.88 25.00
N THR A 274 27.79 -23.64 24.91
CA THR A 274 26.92 -22.52 25.32
C THR A 274 25.86 -22.33 24.25
N GLY A 275 24.61 -22.30 24.67
CA GLY A 275 23.46 -22.18 23.78
C GLY A 275 22.31 -21.43 24.43
N ILE A 276 21.14 -21.57 23.87
CA ILE A 276 19.92 -20.89 24.31
C ILE A 276 18.84 -21.93 24.58
N ARG A 277 18.21 -21.86 25.73
CA ARG A 277 17.00 -22.60 26.05
C ARG A 277 15.78 -21.76 25.78
N LEU A 278 15.02 -22.16 24.79
CA LEU A 278 13.88 -21.40 24.24
C LEU A 278 12.56 -21.96 24.80
N ASN A 279 11.65 -21.04 25.16
CA ASN A 279 10.27 -21.35 25.49
C ASN A 279 9.37 -20.35 24.73
N PHE A 280 8.51 -20.87 23.86
CA PHE A 280 7.69 -20.02 23.00
C PHE A 280 6.35 -20.65 22.61
N SER A 281 5.38 -19.77 22.27
CA SER A 281 4.07 -20.16 21.77
C SER A 281 3.65 -19.20 20.65
N LYS A 282 3.67 -19.68 19.44
CA LYS A 282 3.34 -18.88 18.24
C LYS A 282 2.07 -19.41 17.57
N ARG A 283 1.30 -18.51 16.90
CA ARG A 283 0.10 -18.86 16.16
C ARG A 283 -0.04 -18.03 14.89
N TYR A 284 -0.87 -18.47 13.97
CA TYR A 284 -1.11 -17.85 12.67
C TYR A 284 0.13 -17.82 11.77
N ILE A 285 1.02 -18.80 11.96
CA ILE A 285 2.29 -18.83 11.23
C ILE A 285 2.12 -19.52 9.89
N THR A 286 2.22 -18.72 8.82
CA THR A 286 2.15 -19.22 7.45
C THR A 286 3.34 -20.12 7.16
N LEU A 287 3.08 -21.24 6.48
CA LEU A 287 3.96 -22.36 6.18
C LEU A 287 4.39 -23.19 7.38
N ALA A 288 4.07 -22.82 8.63
CA ALA A 288 4.50 -23.60 9.80
C ALA A 288 4.21 -25.11 9.70
N PRO A 289 3.02 -25.56 9.24
CA PRO A 289 2.73 -27.00 9.18
C PRO A 289 3.73 -27.80 8.33
N ILE A 290 4.33 -27.19 7.32
CA ILE A 290 5.30 -27.84 6.40
C ILE A 290 6.72 -27.30 6.56
N ALA A 291 6.95 -26.30 7.40
CA ALA A 291 8.26 -25.67 7.56
C ALA A 291 9.28 -26.65 8.14
N THR A 292 10.50 -26.57 7.66
CA THR A 292 11.66 -27.28 8.17
C THR A 292 12.58 -26.39 9.00
N LEU A 293 12.52 -25.06 8.73
CA LEU A 293 13.32 -24.03 9.38
C LEU A 293 12.41 -22.92 9.90
N ILE A 294 12.49 -22.65 11.19
CA ILE A 294 11.69 -21.66 11.89
C ILE A 294 12.57 -20.45 12.22
N GLY A 295 12.32 -19.32 11.60
CA GLY A 295 12.79 -18.01 12.08
C GLY A 295 11.98 -17.65 13.32
N LEU A 296 12.59 -17.50 14.46
CA LEU A 296 11.91 -17.28 15.75
C LEU A 296 12.35 -15.96 16.36
N ALA A 297 11.40 -15.09 16.70
CA ALA A 297 11.62 -13.91 17.50
C ALA A 297 11.24 -14.19 18.97
N PHE A 298 12.15 -13.83 19.88
CA PHE A 298 12.01 -14.02 21.34
C PHE A 298 12.84 -13.00 22.11
N ARG A 299 12.64 -12.89 23.42
CA ARG A 299 13.45 -12.04 24.29
C ARG A 299 14.58 -12.87 24.90
N LEU A 300 15.82 -12.44 24.71
CA LEU A 300 17.01 -13.15 25.16
C LEU A 300 17.51 -12.63 26.51
N TYR A 301 17.73 -13.55 27.45
CA TYR A 301 18.30 -13.29 28.77
C TYR A 301 19.59 -14.09 28.95
N ASP A 302 20.58 -13.48 29.60
CA ASP A 302 21.85 -14.10 29.98
C ASP A 302 22.15 -13.83 31.46
N PRO A 303 21.42 -14.49 32.39
CA PRO A 303 21.58 -14.26 33.83
C PRO A 303 22.97 -14.62 34.35
N ASP A 304 23.59 -15.64 33.76
CA ASP A 304 24.91 -16.16 34.18
C ASP A 304 26.07 -15.50 33.42
N LYS A 305 25.78 -14.49 32.55
CA LYS A 305 26.76 -13.73 31.74
C LYS A 305 27.69 -14.61 30.88
N LEU A 306 27.17 -15.72 30.38
CA LEU A 306 27.91 -16.68 29.57
C LEU A 306 28.32 -16.16 28.19
N MET A 307 27.67 -15.10 27.73
CA MET A 307 28.05 -14.40 26.49
C MET A 307 29.14 -13.34 26.71
N GLY A 308 29.48 -13.09 27.95
CA GLY A 308 30.40 -12.03 28.36
C GLY A 308 29.72 -10.67 28.51
N GLY A 309 30.39 -9.75 29.25
CA GLY A 309 29.85 -8.43 29.56
C GLY A 309 28.90 -8.42 30.76
N GLU A 310 28.29 -7.25 31.02
CA GLU A 310 27.43 -7.04 32.20
C GLU A 310 25.91 -7.12 31.88
N GLN A 311 25.54 -7.25 30.64
CA GLN A 311 24.14 -7.20 30.18
C GLN A 311 23.48 -8.56 30.40
N THR A 312 22.37 -8.58 31.13
CA THR A 312 21.57 -9.79 31.41
C THR A 312 20.28 -9.85 30.59
N ASP A 313 19.77 -8.73 30.11
CA ASP A 313 18.62 -8.66 29.20
C ASP A 313 19.09 -8.06 27.88
N HIS A 314 19.29 -8.88 26.87
CA HIS A 314 19.72 -8.46 25.55
C HIS A 314 18.58 -7.87 24.72
N GLY A 315 17.33 -8.19 25.06
CA GLY A 315 16.15 -7.76 24.30
C GLY A 315 15.75 -8.73 23.20
N ILE A 316 14.98 -8.21 22.21
CA ILE A 316 14.44 -9.02 21.13
C ILE A 316 15.57 -9.54 20.23
N THR A 317 15.62 -10.86 20.10
CA THR A 317 16.62 -11.60 19.31
C THR A 317 15.90 -12.49 18.32
N VAL A 318 16.51 -12.75 17.17
CA VAL A 318 16.00 -13.68 16.14
C VAL A 318 16.98 -14.83 15.99
N ALA A 319 16.46 -16.05 16.06
CA ALA A 319 17.24 -17.27 15.81
C ALA A 319 16.56 -18.18 14.77
N LEU A 320 17.35 -19.03 14.14
CA LEU A 320 16.91 -20.04 13.22
C LEU A 320 16.86 -21.39 13.92
N VAL A 321 15.64 -21.94 14.06
CA VAL A 321 15.39 -23.18 14.82
C VAL A 321 14.95 -24.27 13.82
N PRO A 322 15.72 -25.35 13.65
CA PRO A 322 15.27 -26.49 12.86
C PRO A 322 14.02 -27.12 13.49
N ARG A 323 13.03 -27.48 12.65
CA ARG A 323 11.75 -28.07 13.12
C ARG A 323 11.93 -29.28 14.02
N HIS A 324 12.92 -30.11 13.73
CA HIS A 324 13.16 -31.37 14.44
C HIS A 324 13.98 -31.23 15.74
N THR A 325 14.28 -29.99 16.17
CA THR A 325 14.94 -29.76 17.44
C THR A 325 14.04 -30.26 18.57
N PRO A 326 14.58 -31.08 19.52
CA PRO A 326 13.81 -31.59 20.64
C PRO A 326 13.08 -30.46 21.40
N GLY A 327 11.81 -30.69 21.75
CA GLY A 327 10.97 -29.70 22.40
C GLY A 327 10.15 -28.80 21.43
N VAL A 328 10.44 -28.80 20.13
CA VAL A 328 9.62 -28.12 19.12
C VAL A 328 8.40 -28.96 18.76
N THR A 329 7.23 -28.34 18.80
CA THR A 329 5.98 -28.96 18.38
C THR A 329 5.32 -28.06 17.35
N VAL A 330 5.06 -28.60 16.18
CA VAL A 330 4.24 -27.94 15.17
C VAL A 330 2.81 -28.45 15.32
N GLY A 331 1.89 -27.55 15.57
CA GLY A 331 0.50 -27.87 15.79
C GLY A 331 -0.27 -28.25 14.52
N ARG A 332 -1.57 -28.41 14.68
CA ARG A 332 -2.50 -28.58 13.59
C ARG A 332 -2.67 -27.26 12.80
N ARG A 333 -3.32 -27.34 11.65
CA ARG A 333 -3.55 -26.17 10.79
C ARG A 333 -4.63 -25.24 11.34
N HIS A 334 -4.44 -23.94 11.15
CA HIS A 334 -5.53 -22.96 11.12
C HIS A 334 -6.16 -22.96 9.73
N PHE A 335 -7.41 -22.54 9.64
CA PHE A 335 -8.16 -22.46 8.37
C PHE A 335 -8.78 -21.07 8.19
N PRO A 336 -7.99 -20.10 7.68
CA PRO A 336 -8.42 -18.71 7.61
C PRO A 336 -9.45 -18.46 6.51
N LEU A 337 -10.73 -18.36 6.88
CA LEU A 337 -11.83 -18.00 5.97
C LEU A 337 -11.83 -18.77 4.64
N ASN A 338 -11.80 -20.09 4.70
CA ASN A 338 -11.72 -20.98 3.54
C ASN A 338 -10.45 -20.81 2.68
N GLY A 339 -9.42 -20.14 3.19
CA GLY A 339 -8.11 -20.07 2.55
C GLY A 339 -7.24 -21.25 2.98
N PRO A 340 -7.05 -22.29 2.15
CA PRO A 340 -6.36 -23.51 2.54
C PRO A 340 -4.83 -23.44 2.41
N PHE A 341 -4.24 -22.24 2.45
CA PHE A 341 -2.79 -22.13 2.53
C PHE A 341 -2.28 -22.65 3.88
N GLN A 342 -1.09 -23.22 3.90
CA GLN A 342 -0.48 -23.76 5.09
C GLN A 342 -0.28 -22.68 6.16
N ASN A 343 -0.99 -22.79 7.27
CA ASN A 343 -0.95 -21.87 8.40
C ASN A 343 -1.21 -22.64 9.68
N GLY A 344 -0.46 -22.37 10.76
CA GLY A 344 -0.64 -23.12 11.99
C GLY A 344 0.13 -22.55 13.18
N PRO A 345 -0.05 -23.16 14.37
CA PRO A 345 0.70 -22.84 15.57
C PRO A 345 2.07 -23.55 15.59
N VAL A 346 3.01 -22.93 16.30
CA VAL A 346 4.33 -23.54 16.61
C VAL A 346 4.61 -23.28 18.08
N HIS A 347 5.00 -24.34 18.78
CA HIS A 347 5.35 -24.28 20.20
C HIS A 347 6.75 -24.82 20.45
N GLY A 348 7.42 -24.28 21.44
CA GLY A 348 8.68 -24.78 21.95
C GLY A 348 8.68 -24.84 23.47
N LYS A 349 9.07 -25.98 24.02
CA LYS A 349 9.28 -26.16 25.45
C LYS A 349 10.68 -26.69 25.68
N ASP A 350 11.48 -25.92 26.40
CA ASP A 350 12.88 -26.25 26.75
C ASP A 350 13.75 -26.60 25.51
N VAL A 351 13.48 -25.94 24.38
CA VAL A 351 14.19 -26.16 23.11
C VAL A 351 15.61 -25.61 23.24
N PHE A 352 16.60 -26.46 23.06
CA PHE A 352 18.01 -26.04 23.13
C PHE A 352 18.60 -25.88 21.73
N VAL A 353 19.18 -24.70 21.48
CA VAL A 353 19.93 -24.40 20.25
C VAL A 353 21.27 -23.74 20.59
N PRO A 354 22.33 -23.93 19.79
CA PRO A 354 23.61 -23.25 20.02
C PRO A 354 23.47 -21.73 19.78
N LEU A 355 24.38 -20.93 20.31
CA LEU A 355 24.39 -19.46 20.10
C LEU A 355 24.49 -19.08 18.63
N ASP A 356 25.13 -19.89 17.81
CA ASP A 356 25.26 -19.68 16.36
C ASP A 356 23.93 -19.80 15.61
N ALA A 357 22.85 -20.26 16.27
CA ALA A 357 21.50 -20.21 15.73
C ALA A 357 20.96 -18.76 15.66
N ILE A 358 21.51 -17.81 16.41
CA ILE A 358 21.16 -16.39 16.29
C ILE A 358 21.52 -15.92 14.89
N VAL A 359 20.61 -15.24 14.24
CA VAL A 359 20.88 -14.62 12.91
C VAL A 359 22.02 -13.59 13.05
N GLY A 360 23.11 -13.82 12.33
CA GLY A 360 24.34 -13.04 12.44
C GLY A 360 25.22 -13.39 13.63
N GLY A 361 24.91 -14.47 14.34
CA GLY A 361 25.68 -14.99 15.47
C GLY A 361 25.48 -14.20 16.76
N PRO A 362 26.24 -14.58 17.83
CA PRO A 362 26.09 -13.97 19.16
C PRO A 362 26.26 -12.46 19.21
N LYS A 363 27.06 -11.88 18.31
CA LYS A 363 27.31 -10.43 18.23
C LYS A 363 26.07 -9.60 17.93
N LEU A 364 25.09 -10.20 17.27
CA LEU A 364 23.83 -9.56 16.91
C LEU A 364 22.66 -9.93 17.86
N ALA A 365 22.95 -10.54 19.00
CA ALA A 365 21.98 -10.72 20.07
C ALA A 365 21.35 -9.39 20.47
N GLY A 366 20.02 -9.36 20.63
CA GLY A 366 19.27 -8.16 20.96
C GLY A 366 19.05 -7.16 19.81
N GLN A 367 19.51 -7.45 18.59
CA GLN A 367 19.27 -6.62 17.41
C GLN A 367 18.06 -7.10 16.58
N GLY A 368 17.34 -8.09 17.07
CA GLY A 368 16.25 -8.73 16.33
C GLY A 368 15.13 -7.77 15.95
N TRP A 369 14.77 -6.81 16.81
CA TRP A 369 13.73 -5.83 16.48
C TRP A 369 14.12 -4.95 15.28
N ARG A 370 15.33 -4.44 15.28
CA ARG A 370 15.87 -3.66 14.16
C ARG A 370 15.84 -4.46 12.86
N MET A 371 16.33 -5.70 12.89
CA MET A 371 16.33 -6.60 11.73
C MET A 371 14.92 -6.76 11.15
N LEU A 372 13.92 -6.99 12.03
CA LEU A 372 12.54 -7.18 11.63
C LEU A 372 11.94 -5.92 11.01
N VAL A 373 12.13 -4.77 11.65
CA VAL A 373 11.54 -3.51 11.14
C VAL A 373 12.14 -3.10 9.80
N GLU A 374 13.44 -3.28 9.60
CA GLU A 374 14.11 -2.94 8.35
C GLU A 374 13.63 -3.85 7.20
N GLN A 375 13.61 -5.15 7.39
CA GLN A 375 13.31 -6.09 6.30
C GLN A 375 11.81 -6.32 6.08
N LEU A 376 11.00 -6.36 7.12
CA LEU A 376 9.55 -6.51 6.97
C LEU A 376 8.90 -5.31 6.25
N SER A 377 9.52 -4.12 6.29
CA SER A 377 9.02 -2.96 5.56
C SER A 377 9.11 -3.12 4.06
N VAL A 378 10.18 -3.72 3.54
CA VAL A 378 10.36 -4.00 2.11
C VAL A 378 9.34 -5.06 1.66
N GLY A 379 9.25 -6.18 2.37
CA GLY A 379 8.27 -7.24 2.08
C GLY A 379 6.83 -6.73 2.08
N ARG A 380 6.48 -5.82 2.99
CA ARG A 380 5.15 -5.20 3.07
C ARG A 380 4.80 -4.34 1.84
N CYS A 381 5.78 -3.80 1.13
CA CYS A 381 5.55 -3.10 -0.14
C CYS A 381 5.19 -4.05 -1.28
N ILE A 382 5.58 -5.31 -1.20
CA ILE A 382 5.50 -6.28 -2.30
C ILE A 382 4.34 -7.25 -2.08
N SER A 383 4.32 -7.98 -0.96
CA SER A 383 3.46 -9.13 -0.70
C SER A 383 1.97 -8.85 -0.86
N LEU A 384 1.37 -8.19 0.11
CA LEU A 384 -0.06 -7.92 0.12
C LEU A 384 -0.52 -6.93 -0.95
N PRO A 385 0.25 -5.86 -1.27
CA PRO A 385 -0.10 -5.01 -2.40
C PRO A 385 -0.19 -5.76 -3.73
N SER A 386 0.70 -6.73 -3.98
CA SER A 386 0.67 -7.52 -5.20
C SER A 386 -0.49 -8.52 -5.23
N ILE A 387 -0.75 -9.22 -4.11
CA ILE A 387 -1.90 -10.13 -3.98
C ILE A 387 -3.21 -9.35 -4.19
N ALA A 388 -3.38 -8.23 -3.49
CA ALA A 388 -4.59 -7.41 -3.61
C ALA A 388 -4.77 -6.86 -5.02
N THR A 389 -3.68 -6.40 -5.67
CA THR A 389 -3.72 -5.88 -7.04
C THR A 389 -4.05 -6.99 -8.04
N GLY A 390 -3.44 -8.18 -7.92
CA GLY A 390 -3.71 -9.32 -8.80
C GLY A 390 -5.17 -9.78 -8.74
N GLY A 391 -5.71 -9.95 -7.52
CA GLY A 391 -7.12 -10.27 -7.32
C GLY A 391 -8.06 -9.19 -7.88
N SER A 392 -7.71 -7.90 -7.68
CA SER A 392 -8.49 -6.77 -8.19
C SER A 392 -8.47 -6.70 -9.72
N LYS A 393 -7.32 -6.93 -10.36
CA LYS A 393 -7.22 -7.01 -11.83
C LYS A 393 -8.08 -8.14 -12.38
N GLY A 394 -8.04 -9.33 -11.74
CA GLY A 394 -8.90 -10.46 -12.10
C GLY A 394 -10.40 -10.13 -11.95
N ALA A 395 -10.77 -9.47 -10.86
CA ALA A 395 -12.16 -9.05 -10.61
C ALA A 395 -12.65 -8.01 -11.63
N VAL A 396 -11.86 -6.99 -11.94
CA VAL A 396 -12.20 -5.97 -12.97
C VAL A 396 -12.28 -6.60 -14.34
N TYR A 397 -11.32 -7.46 -14.70
CA TYR A 397 -11.28 -8.15 -15.98
C TYR A 397 -12.52 -9.00 -16.23
N SER A 398 -12.87 -9.84 -15.26
CA SER A 398 -14.02 -10.74 -15.36
C SER A 398 -15.35 -10.01 -15.24
N THR A 399 -15.47 -9.03 -14.33
CA THR A 399 -16.72 -8.30 -14.10
C THR A 399 -17.07 -7.40 -15.28
N GLY A 400 -16.06 -6.75 -15.92
CA GLY A 400 -16.28 -5.98 -17.13
C GLY A 400 -16.81 -6.83 -18.29
N ALA A 401 -16.20 -8.00 -18.52
CA ALA A 401 -16.66 -8.94 -19.51
C ALA A 401 -18.06 -9.51 -19.19
N TYR A 402 -18.30 -9.86 -17.92
CA TYR A 402 -19.62 -10.32 -17.46
C TYR A 402 -20.70 -9.25 -17.65
N ALA A 403 -20.43 -8.00 -17.30
CA ALA A 403 -21.35 -6.89 -17.44
C ALA A 403 -21.70 -6.60 -18.91
N ARG A 404 -20.83 -6.99 -19.83
CA ARG A 404 -21.05 -6.90 -21.29
C ARG A 404 -21.96 -8.02 -21.80
N ILE A 405 -21.84 -9.23 -21.30
CA ILE A 405 -22.59 -10.39 -21.79
C ILE A 405 -23.92 -10.60 -21.08
N ARG A 406 -24.00 -10.27 -19.77
CA ARG A 406 -25.26 -10.36 -19.03
C ARG A 406 -26.23 -9.29 -19.47
N ARG A 407 -27.40 -9.67 -19.92
CA ARG A 407 -28.44 -8.75 -20.37
C ARG A 407 -29.66 -8.79 -19.46
N GLN A 408 -30.21 -7.62 -19.18
CA GLN A 408 -31.52 -7.42 -18.58
C GLN A 408 -32.19 -6.24 -19.31
N PHE A 409 -33.52 -6.26 -19.38
CA PHE A 409 -34.28 -5.24 -20.13
C PHE A 409 -33.75 -5.06 -21.58
N ASN A 410 -33.36 -6.16 -22.20
CA ASN A 410 -32.80 -6.23 -23.58
C ASN A 410 -31.49 -5.47 -23.80
N MET A 411 -30.74 -5.13 -22.74
CA MET A 411 -29.44 -4.46 -22.84
C MET A 411 -28.41 -5.06 -21.88
N PRO A 412 -27.11 -4.96 -22.19
CA PRO A 412 -26.06 -5.35 -21.27
C PRO A 412 -26.19 -4.62 -19.92
N VAL A 413 -26.03 -5.35 -18.81
CA VAL A 413 -26.19 -4.74 -17.47
C VAL A 413 -25.15 -3.64 -17.20
N GLY A 414 -23.99 -3.73 -17.83
CA GLY A 414 -22.95 -2.71 -17.73
C GLY A 414 -23.28 -1.37 -18.38
N LYS A 415 -24.41 -1.25 -19.08
CA LYS A 415 -24.90 0.00 -19.66
C LYS A 415 -25.91 0.75 -18.77
N PHE A 416 -26.24 0.22 -17.59
CA PHE A 416 -27.00 0.95 -16.59
C PHE A 416 -26.10 1.90 -15.82
N GLU A 417 -26.48 3.18 -15.68
CA GLU A 417 -25.67 4.20 -14.99
C GLU A 417 -25.18 3.75 -13.61
N GLY A 418 -26.01 3.07 -12.83
CA GLY A 418 -25.63 2.53 -11.51
C GLY A 418 -24.52 1.48 -11.62
N VAL A 419 -24.53 0.66 -12.65
CA VAL A 419 -23.48 -0.36 -12.90
C VAL A 419 -22.23 0.27 -13.48
N GLU A 420 -22.37 1.23 -14.40
CA GLU A 420 -21.23 2.00 -14.93
C GLU A 420 -20.44 2.69 -13.83
N ALA A 421 -21.12 3.29 -12.84
CA ALA A 421 -20.49 3.92 -11.69
C ALA A 421 -19.69 2.92 -10.84
N VAL A 422 -20.21 1.70 -10.66
CA VAL A 422 -19.50 0.63 -9.94
C VAL A 422 -18.27 0.16 -10.72
N ILE A 423 -18.41 -0.12 -12.00
CA ILE A 423 -17.29 -0.55 -12.86
C ILE A 423 -16.20 0.53 -12.92
N ALA A 424 -16.58 1.81 -13.05
CA ALA A 424 -15.65 2.92 -13.10
C ALA A 424 -14.82 3.05 -11.83
N ARG A 425 -15.46 2.95 -10.65
CA ARG A 425 -14.71 3.02 -9.38
C ARG A 425 -13.85 1.79 -9.13
N MET A 426 -14.27 0.59 -9.57
CA MET A 426 -13.43 -0.61 -9.52
C MET A 426 -12.17 -0.44 -10.39
N ALA A 427 -12.33 -0.01 -11.61
CA ALA A 427 -11.24 0.21 -12.56
C ALA A 427 -10.26 1.28 -12.06
N ALA A 428 -10.76 2.42 -11.59
CA ALA A 428 -9.92 3.49 -11.07
C ALA A 428 -9.15 3.07 -9.82
N ARG A 429 -9.77 2.34 -8.87
CA ARG A 429 -9.07 1.78 -7.70
C ARG A 429 -7.98 0.80 -8.13
N THR A 430 -8.25 -0.06 -9.08
CA THR A 430 -7.26 -1.02 -9.62
C THR A 430 -6.08 -0.28 -10.27
N TYR A 431 -6.35 0.80 -11.01
CA TYR A 431 -5.31 1.65 -11.58
C TYR A 431 -4.44 2.31 -10.48
N ILE A 432 -5.05 2.81 -9.40
CA ILE A 432 -4.33 3.38 -8.24
C ILE A 432 -3.42 2.31 -7.60
N MET A 433 -3.96 1.11 -7.38
CA MET A 433 -3.22 0.00 -6.75
C MET A 433 -2.02 -0.41 -7.60
N ASP A 434 -2.21 -0.58 -8.91
CA ASP A 434 -1.14 -0.98 -9.82
C ASP A 434 -0.06 0.10 -9.98
N ALA A 435 -0.48 1.37 -10.04
CA ALA A 435 0.42 2.51 -10.07
C ALA A 435 1.28 2.58 -8.80
N ALA A 436 0.65 2.48 -7.61
CA ALA A 436 1.35 2.54 -6.34
C ALA A 436 2.34 1.37 -6.18
N ARG A 437 1.90 0.13 -6.49
CA ARG A 437 2.73 -1.07 -6.46
C ARG A 437 3.92 -0.95 -7.41
N SER A 438 3.66 -0.64 -8.66
CA SER A 438 4.67 -0.61 -9.72
C SER A 438 5.75 0.45 -9.44
N VAL A 439 5.35 1.69 -9.13
CA VAL A 439 6.30 2.78 -8.89
C VAL A 439 7.10 2.55 -7.60
N THR A 440 6.45 2.04 -6.53
CA THR A 440 7.15 1.81 -5.25
C THR A 440 8.12 0.63 -5.32
N THR A 441 7.77 -0.46 -6.02
CA THR A 441 8.73 -1.57 -6.24
C THR A 441 9.90 -1.14 -7.10
N GLY A 442 9.68 -0.30 -8.12
CA GLY A 442 10.77 0.32 -8.87
C GLY A 442 11.69 1.21 -8.03
N ALA A 443 11.15 1.89 -7.01
CA ALA A 443 11.98 2.63 -6.06
C ALA A 443 12.83 1.70 -5.17
N ILE A 444 12.30 0.55 -4.76
CA ILE A 444 13.05 -0.48 -4.03
C ILE A 444 14.20 -1.00 -4.88
N ASP A 445 13.96 -1.29 -6.15
CA ASP A 445 15.01 -1.70 -7.09
C ASP A 445 16.07 -0.60 -7.31
N GLY A 446 15.69 0.66 -7.10
CA GLY A 446 16.57 1.82 -7.05
C GLY A 446 17.35 2.00 -5.74
N GLY A 447 17.18 1.10 -4.77
CA GLY A 447 17.88 1.12 -3.48
C GLY A 447 17.09 1.76 -2.32
N GLU A 448 15.85 2.21 -2.54
CA GLU A 448 15.03 2.77 -1.47
C GLU A 448 14.49 1.67 -0.53
N LYS A 449 14.36 2.00 0.75
CA LYS A 449 13.73 1.15 1.77
C LYS A 449 12.54 1.90 2.40
N PRO A 450 11.42 2.04 1.66
CA PRO A 450 10.34 2.96 2.01
C PRO A 450 9.48 2.42 3.15
N SER A 451 9.69 2.89 4.37
CA SER A 451 8.99 2.44 5.57
C SER A 451 7.55 2.98 5.68
N VAL A 452 7.37 4.29 5.50
CA VAL A 452 6.02 4.92 5.53
C VAL A 452 5.19 4.51 4.31
N PRO A 453 5.72 4.54 3.08
CA PRO A 453 5.02 4.02 1.93
C PRO A 453 4.60 2.54 2.05
N ALA A 454 5.38 1.71 2.74
CA ALA A 454 4.99 0.32 3.02
C ALA A 454 3.66 0.24 3.79
N GLY A 455 3.49 1.09 4.79
CA GLY A 455 2.22 1.22 5.51
C GLY A 455 1.09 1.73 4.61
N ILE A 456 1.36 2.74 3.79
CA ILE A 456 0.39 3.31 2.83
C ILE A 456 -0.08 2.24 1.84
N LEU A 457 0.86 1.56 1.18
CA LEU A 457 0.52 0.54 0.19
C LEU A 457 -0.28 -0.60 0.81
N LYS A 458 0.25 -1.20 1.88
CA LYS A 458 -0.44 -2.32 2.56
C LYS A 458 -1.87 -1.95 2.94
N TYR A 459 -2.06 -0.83 3.61
CA TYR A 459 -3.38 -0.40 4.07
C TYR A 459 -4.32 -0.13 2.90
N HIS A 460 -3.93 0.75 1.98
CA HIS A 460 -4.84 1.20 0.93
C HIS A 460 -5.12 0.13 -0.13
N THR A 461 -4.12 -0.67 -0.53
CA THR A 461 -4.36 -1.71 -1.53
C THR A 461 -5.26 -2.83 -1.00
N THR A 462 -5.09 -3.24 0.26
CA THR A 462 -5.94 -4.27 0.85
C THR A 462 -7.37 -3.77 1.08
N GLU A 463 -7.57 -2.51 1.50
CA GLU A 463 -8.91 -1.91 1.63
C GLU A 463 -9.58 -1.71 0.25
N MET A 464 -8.84 -1.21 -0.75
CA MET A 464 -9.36 -1.09 -2.11
C MET A 464 -9.70 -2.46 -2.70
N GLY A 465 -8.86 -3.48 -2.47
CA GLY A 465 -9.14 -4.86 -2.88
C GLY A 465 -10.42 -5.41 -2.27
N ARG A 466 -10.68 -5.15 -0.98
CA ARG A 466 -11.94 -5.49 -0.31
C ARG A 466 -13.14 -4.80 -0.94
N MET A 467 -13.02 -3.49 -1.21
CA MET A 467 -14.09 -2.73 -1.86
C MET A 467 -14.35 -3.24 -3.29
N ILE A 468 -13.30 -3.55 -4.06
CA ILE A 468 -13.43 -4.08 -5.42
C ILE A 468 -14.08 -5.47 -5.40
N ALA A 469 -13.73 -6.33 -4.43
CA ALA A 469 -14.37 -7.63 -4.29
C ALA A 469 -15.87 -7.50 -4.03
N ASN A 470 -16.30 -6.60 -3.12
CA ASN A 470 -17.71 -6.31 -2.87
C ASN A 470 -18.40 -5.78 -4.14
N ASP A 471 -17.82 -4.78 -4.79
CA ASP A 471 -18.36 -4.19 -6.02
C ASP A 471 -18.51 -5.24 -7.14
N ALA A 472 -17.56 -6.15 -7.28
CA ALA A 472 -17.62 -7.24 -8.27
C ALA A 472 -18.74 -8.23 -7.96
N MET A 473 -18.91 -8.58 -6.68
CA MET A 473 -20.01 -9.45 -6.22
C MET A 473 -21.36 -8.82 -6.51
N ASP A 474 -21.52 -7.51 -6.24
CA ASP A 474 -22.75 -6.78 -6.48
C ASP A 474 -23.13 -6.74 -7.97
N VAL A 475 -22.17 -6.48 -8.86
CA VAL A 475 -22.41 -6.47 -10.31
C VAL A 475 -22.79 -7.85 -10.85
N GLN A 476 -22.16 -8.91 -10.34
CA GLN A 476 -22.44 -10.29 -10.79
C GLN A 476 -23.66 -10.89 -10.13
N GLY A 477 -24.14 -10.33 -9.00
CA GLY A 477 -25.33 -10.76 -8.30
C GLY A 477 -25.30 -12.23 -7.93
N GLY A 478 -26.37 -12.98 -8.22
CA GLY A 478 -26.47 -14.40 -7.89
C GLY A 478 -25.31 -15.26 -8.38
N LYS A 479 -24.73 -14.92 -9.54
CA LYS A 479 -23.53 -15.59 -10.07
C LYS A 479 -22.33 -15.48 -9.13
N GLY A 480 -22.12 -14.31 -8.52
CA GLY A 480 -21.05 -14.11 -7.53
C GLY A 480 -21.32 -14.82 -6.19
N ILE A 481 -22.60 -15.03 -5.84
CA ILE A 481 -23.01 -15.61 -4.55
C ILE A 481 -22.98 -17.13 -4.56
N MET A 482 -23.46 -17.77 -5.63
CA MET A 482 -23.52 -19.24 -5.70
C MET A 482 -22.12 -19.82 -5.87
N LEU A 483 -21.61 -20.49 -4.83
CA LEU A 483 -20.31 -21.16 -4.87
C LEU A 483 -20.35 -22.37 -5.79
N GLY A 484 -19.20 -22.73 -6.30
CA GLY A 484 -19.02 -23.88 -7.19
C GLY A 484 -17.80 -23.70 -8.08
N PRO A 485 -17.45 -24.69 -8.91
CA PRO A 485 -16.35 -24.58 -9.89
C PRO A 485 -16.47 -23.35 -10.77
N LYS A 486 -17.69 -22.98 -11.20
CA LYS A 486 -17.97 -21.84 -12.09
C LYS A 486 -17.85 -20.46 -11.39
N ASN A 487 -17.84 -20.41 -10.05
CA ASN A 487 -17.69 -19.15 -9.31
C ASN A 487 -16.22 -18.80 -9.14
N TYR A 488 -15.76 -17.74 -9.78
CA TYR A 488 -14.38 -17.27 -9.73
C TYR A 488 -14.16 -16.06 -8.80
N LEU A 489 -15.21 -15.54 -8.13
CA LEU A 489 -15.11 -14.41 -7.19
C LEU A 489 -15.22 -14.84 -5.73
N GLY A 490 -16.12 -15.78 -5.41
CA GLY A 490 -16.54 -16.09 -4.05
C GLY A 490 -15.38 -16.51 -3.12
N ARG A 491 -14.43 -17.26 -3.62
CA ARG A 491 -13.25 -17.70 -2.85
C ARG A 491 -12.35 -16.53 -2.52
N GLY A 492 -12.08 -15.67 -3.50
CA GLY A 492 -11.32 -14.42 -3.29
C GLY A 492 -12.01 -13.50 -2.29
N TYR A 493 -13.32 -13.32 -2.43
CA TYR A 493 -14.15 -12.54 -1.50
C TYR A 493 -14.03 -13.02 -0.05
N GLN A 494 -14.10 -14.34 0.19
CA GLN A 494 -13.94 -14.92 1.51
C GLN A 494 -12.54 -14.68 2.10
N MET A 495 -11.48 -14.75 1.30
CA MET A 495 -10.09 -14.61 1.75
C MET A 495 -9.63 -13.16 1.99
N VAL A 496 -10.27 -12.17 1.36
CA VAL A 496 -9.84 -10.75 1.45
C VAL A 496 -9.60 -10.28 2.88
N PRO A 497 -10.45 -10.59 3.91
CA PRO A 497 -10.22 -10.14 5.28
C PRO A 497 -8.90 -10.62 5.91
N VAL A 498 -8.30 -11.70 5.41
CA VAL A 498 -6.99 -12.16 5.87
C VAL A 498 -5.95 -11.05 5.65
N SER A 499 -5.94 -10.43 4.47
CA SER A 499 -5.00 -9.36 4.12
C SER A 499 -5.17 -8.09 4.96
N ILE A 500 -6.37 -7.86 5.51
CA ILE A 500 -6.65 -6.72 6.41
C ILE A 500 -5.94 -6.91 7.76
N THR A 501 -5.76 -8.15 8.20
CA THR A 501 -5.27 -8.50 9.54
C THR A 501 -3.76 -8.70 9.59
N VAL A 502 -3.19 -9.38 8.60
CA VAL A 502 -1.76 -9.76 8.61
C VAL A 502 -0.84 -8.60 8.22
N GLU A 503 0.46 -8.72 8.51
CA GLU A 503 1.50 -7.69 8.26
C GLU A 503 1.19 -6.33 8.93
N GLY A 504 0.58 -6.38 10.11
CA GLY A 504 0.07 -5.22 10.83
C GLY A 504 -1.39 -4.92 10.46
N ALA A 505 -2.28 -5.04 11.45
CA ALA A 505 -3.70 -4.79 11.28
C ALA A 505 -3.96 -3.40 10.68
N ASN A 506 -4.89 -3.29 9.72
CA ASN A 506 -5.15 -2.05 9.00
C ASN A 506 -5.51 -0.88 9.92
N ILE A 507 -6.28 -1.13 10.98
CA ILE A 507 -6.62 -0.08 11.97
C ILE A 507 -5.35 0.49 12.61
N LEU A 508 -4.43 -0.36 13.05
CA LEU A 508 -3.16 0.05 13.63
C LEU A 508 -2.30 0.80 12.60
N THR A 509 -2.17 0.24 11.40
CA THR A 509 -1.34 0.82 10.33
C THR A 509 -1.80 2.24 9.99
N ARG A 510 -3.11 2.44 9.80
CA ARG A 510 -3.69 3.75 9.53
C ARG A 510 -3.53 4.72 10.70
N SER A 511 -3.84 4.27 11.93
CA SER A 511 -3.96 5.15 13.09
C SER A 511 -2.61 5.55 13.69
N LEU A 512 -1.61 4.67 13.64
CA LEU A 512 -0.35 4.86 14.36
C LEU A 512 0.90 4.82 13.46
N ILE A 513 0.90 4.00 12.38
CA ILE A 513 2.14 3.81 11.61
C ILE A 513 2.31 4.93 10.58
N ILE A 514 1.33 5.14 9.68
CA ILE A 514 1.50 6.04 8.53
C ILE A 514 1.87 7.45 8.98
N PHE A 515 1.03 8.10 9.79
CA PHE A 515 1.31 9.46 10.24
C PHE A 515 2.22 9.49 11.46
N GLY A 516 2.03 8.59 12.43
CA GLY A 516 2.79 8.62 13.68
C GLY A 516 4.29 8.45 13.50
N GLN A 517 4.71 7.56 12.58
CA GLN A 517 6.11 7.44 12.18
C GLN A 517 6.48 8.51 11.14
N GLY A 518 5.61 8.77 10.16
CA GLY A 518 5.84 9.75 9.11
C GLY A 518 6.09 11.16 9.64
N ALA A 519 5.32 11.63 10.63
CA ALA A 519 5.47 12.95 11.21
C ALA A 519 6.85 13.19 11.87
N VAL A 520 7.49 12.16 12.37
CA VAL A 520 8.84 12.29 12.96
C VAL A 520 9.93 12.12 11.90
N ARG A 521 9.78 11.10 11.03
CA ARG A 521 10.83 10.74 10.05
C ARG A 521 10.89 11.65 8.86
N CYS A 522 9.71 11.96 8.30
CA CYS A 522 9.58 12.67 7.02
C CYS A 522 9.56 14.19 7.19
N HIS A 523 9.31 14.68 8.41
CA HIS A 523 9.30 16.11 8.66
C HIS A 523 10.73 16.69 8.61
N PRO A 524 10.99 17.77 7.88
CA PRO A 524 12.36 18.29 7.67
C PRO A 524 13.11 18.69 8.94
N TRP A 525 12.41 19.03 10.02
CA TRP A 525 12.98 19.64 11.22
C TRP A 525 12.80 18.85 12.50
N VAL A 526 11.69 18.11 12.67
CA VAL A 526 11.34 17.46 13.94
C VAL A 526 12.41 16.49 14.43
N LEU A 527 12.93 15.63 13.55
CA LEU A 527 13.99 14.69 13.94
C LEU A 527 15.28 15.41 14.33
N LYS A 528 15.62 16.52 13.67
CA LYS A 528 16.78 17.35 14.01
C LYS A 528 16.65 17.99 15.39
N GLU A 529 15.47 18.53 15.72
CA GLU A 529 15.15 19.07 17.03
C GLU A 529 15.22 18.01 18.12
N MET A 530 14.68 16.81 17.85
CA MET A 530 14.73 15.67 18.79
C MET A 530 16.17 15.21 19.04
N ASN A 531 16.98 15.07 17.99
CA ASN A 531 18.37 14.67 18.11
C ASN A 531 19.19 15.72 18.88
N ALA A 532 18.99 17.01 18.59
CA ALA A 532 19.61 18.10 19.33
C ALA A 532 19.22 18.06 20.83
N ALA A 533 17.95 17.77 21.15
CA ALA A 533 17.49 17.67 22.53
C ALA A 533 18.08 16.48 23.31
N GLN A 534 18.55 15.45 22.63
CA GLN A 534 19.17 14.25 23.21
C GLN A 534 20.70 14.31 23.24
N ASP A 535 21.33 15.29 22.57
CA ASP A 535 22.78 15.42 22.56
C ASP A 535 23.33 15.70 23.99
N PRO A 536 24.32 14.93 24.46
CA PRO A 536 24.93 15.14 25.76
C PRO A 536 25.74 16.45 25.86
N ASP A 537 26.30 16.95 24.77
CA ASP A 537 26.98 18.23 24.71
C ASP A 537 25.97 19.38 24.65
N ARG A 538 25.80 20.05 25.78
CA ARG A 538 24.82 21.15 25.94
C ARG A 538 25.04 22.32 24.98
N GLN A 539 26.30 22.64 24.66
CA GLN A 539 26.56 23.78 23.77
C GLN A 539 26.24 23.45 22.32
N ARG A 540 26.60 22.26 21.86
CA ARG A 540 26.25 21.72 20.55
C ARG A 540 24.74 21.56 20.46
N ALA A 541 24.11 20.91 21.43
CA ALA A 541 22.67 20.73 21.53
C ALA A 541 21.89 22.04 21.37
N LEU A 542 22.26 23.09 22.14
CA LEU A 542 21.58 24.38 22.03
C LEU A 542 21.80 25.08 20.70
N ARG A 543 22.99 24.94 20.11
CA ARG A 543 23.31 25.51 18.79
C ARG A 543 22.48 24.83 17.69
N ASP A 544 22.44 23.52 17.68
CA ASP A 544 21.76 22.74 16.65
C ASP A 544 20.23 22.85 16.79
N PHE A 545 19.74 22.93 18.04
CA PHE A 545 18.34 23.19 18.32
C PHE A 545 17.91 24.59 17.89
N ASP A 546 18.72 25.63 18.15
CA ASP A 546 18.47 27.02 17.71
C ASP A 546 18.33 27.11 16.19
N ASP A 547 19.23 26.44 15.46
CA ASP A 547 19.20 26.43 14.00
C ASP A 547 17.96 25.69 13.47
N ALA A 548 17.65 24.50 14.00
CA ALA A 548 16.48 23.74 13.63
C ALA A 548 15.18 24.51 13.95
N LEU A 549 15.04 25.08 15.14
CA LEU A 549 13.84 25.79 15.59
C LEU A 549 13.50 26.99 14.68
N PHE A 550 14.50 27.84 14.35
CA PHE A 550 14.23 29.03 13.52
C PHE A 550 13.95 28.68 12.05
N HIS A 551 14.54 27.62 11.53
CA HIS A 551 14.17 27.10 10.23
C HIS A 551 12.76 26.48 10.25
N HIS A 552 12.39 25.78 11.33
CA HIS A 552 11.05 25.20 11.48
C HIS A 552 9.97 26.29 11.58
N ILE A 553 10.20 27.35 12.35
CA ILE A 553 9.29 28.51 12.41
C ILE A 553 9.09 29.12 11.00
N GLY A 554 10.17 29.38 10.27
CA GLY A 554 10.11 29.88 8.89
C GLY A 554 9.38 28.94 7.94
N PHE A 555 9.57 27.64 8.11
CA PHE A 555 8.91 26.57 7.36
C PHE A 555 7.39 26.59 7.62
N THR A 556 6.94 26.65 8.88
CA THR A 556 5.53 26.71 9.26
C THR A 556 4.82 27.95 8.71
N ILE A 557 5.45 29.12 8.83
CA ILE A 557 4.93 30.38 8.26
C ILE A 557 4.81 30.27 6.74
N SER A 558 5.85 29.75 6.08
CA SER A 558 5.83 29.56 4.63
C SER A 558 4.70 28.64 4.19
N ASN A 559 4.50 27.52 4.87
CA ASN A 559 3.45 26.59 4.52
C ASN A 559 2.05 27.13 4.77
N ALA A 560 1.85 27.95 5.81
CA ALA A 560 0.60 28.69 6.02
C ALA A 560 0.31 29.63 4.83
N VAL A 561 1.32 30.41 4.40
CA VAL A 561 1.17 31.34 3.27
C VAL A 561 0.96 30.61 1.95
N ARG A 562 1.70 29.55 1.68
CA ARG A 562 1.53 28.72 0.48
C ARG A 562 0.15 28.07 0.43
N SER A 563 -0.34 27.57 1.57
CA SER A 563 -1.66 27.01 1.69
C SER A 563 -2.75 28.04 1.39
N LEU A 564 -2.66 29.24 2.01
CA LEU A 564 -3.61 30.33 1.81
C LEU A 564 -3.62 30.80 0.35
N ILE A 565 -2.47 31.10 -0.21
CA ILE A 565 -2.34 31.59 -1.59
C ILE A 565 -2.85 30.52 -2.57
N GLY A 566 -2.46 29.25 -2.38
CA GLY A 566 -2.97 28.15 -3.19
C GLY A 566 -4.48 27.99 -3.08
N ALA A 567 -5.06 28.18 -1.91
CA ALA A 567 -6.50 28.10 -1.71
C ALA A 567 -7.26 29.27 -2.36
N VAL A 568 -6.79 30.51 -2.17
CA VAL A 568 -7.43 31.70 -2.76
C VAL A 568 -7.37 31.68 -4.28
N THR A 569 -6.26 31.24 -4.86
CA THR A 569 -6.05 31.18 -6.32
C THR A 569 -6.53 29.87 -6.96
N LEU A 570 -7.15 28.97 -6.19
CA LEU A 570 -7.53 27.62 -6.64
C LEU A 570 -6.33 26.86 -7.25
N SER A 571 -5.15 27.05 -6.66
CA SER A 571 -3.85 26.49 -7.06
C SER A 571 -3.33 26.94 -8.45
N ARG A 572 -3.97 27.90 -9.13
CA ARG A 572 -3.60 28.29 -10.51
C ARG A 572 -2.21 28.91 -10.64
N ILE A 573 -1.69 29.53 -9.59
CA ILE A 573 -0.34 30.12 -9.56
C ILE A 573 0.72 29.18 -8.98
N VAL A 574 0.33 28.01 -8.51
CA VAL A 574 1.22 26.99 -8.00
C VAL A 574 1.93 26.32 -9.18
N ARG A 575 3.25 26.19 -9.11
CA ARG A 575 4.01 25.56 -10.19
C ARG A 575 3.71 24.07 -10.29
N ALA A 576 3.50 23.59 -11.52
CA ALA A 576 3.45 22.18 -11.86
C ALA A 576 4.69 21.79 -12.65
N PRO A 577 5.26 20.60 -12.47
CA PRO A 577 6.42 20.15 -13.23
C PRO A 577 6.09 19.78 -14.67
N MET A 578 4.80 19.49 -14.94
CA MET A 578 4.32 18.99 -16.21
C MET A 578 3.20 19.87 -16.76
N SER A 579 3.08 19.94 -18.08
CA SER A 579 1.99 20.56 -18.79
C SER A 579 0.97 19.53 -19.28
N GLY A 580 -0.16 19.98 -19.84
CA GLY A 580 -1.19 19.10 -20.39
C GLY A 580 -2.31 18.76 -19.38
N PRO A 581 -3.09 17.71 -19.64
CA PRO A 581 -4.33 17.43 -18.90
C PRO A 581 -4.10 17.10 -17.42
N THR A 582 -2.92 16.58 -17.06
CA THR A 582 -2.57 16.22 -15.67
C THR A 582 -2.04 17.38 -14.85
N LYS A 583 -1.71 18.53 -15.45
CA LYS A 583 -1.10 19.71 -14.80
C LYS A 583 -1.80 20.08 -13.50
N ARG A 584 -3.13 20.13 -13.51
CA ARG A 584 -3.94 20.56 -12.36
C ARG A 584 -3.77 19.67 -11.14
N TYR A 585 -3.52 18.38 -11.32
CA TYR A 585 -3.33 17.46 -10.19
C TYR A 585 -2.02 17.72 -9.46
N TYR A 586 -0.93 18.02 -10.17
CA TYR A 586 0.34 18.45 -9.57
C TYR A 586 0.18 19.73 -8.75
N GLU A 587 -0.53 20.75 -9.30
CA GLU A 587 -0.80 22.01 -8.61
C GLU A 587 -1.59 21.78 -7.31
N HIS A 588 -2.58 20.90 -7.33
CA HIS A 588 -3.39 20.58 -6.16
C HIS A 588 -2.62 19.77 -5.11
N ILE A 589 -1.79 18.81 -5.52
CA ILE A 589 -0.93 18.05 -4.60
C ILE A 589 0.03 19.02 -3.88
N ASN A 590 0.64 19.96 -4.58
CA ASN A 590 1.51 20.97 -3.97
C ASN A 590 0.78 21.82 -2.94
N ARG A 591 -0.46 22.24 -3.23
CA ARG A 591 -1.30 22.96 -2.28
C ARG A 591 -1.61 22.11 -1.05
N PHE A 592 -2.05 20.86 -1.25
CA PHE A 592 -2.37 19.97 -0.14
C PHE A 592 -1.14 19.62 0.68
N SER A 593 0.03 19.48 0.08
CA SER A 593 1.31 19.32 0.79
C SER A 593 1.57 20.49 1.74
N ALA A 594 1.41 21.75 1.27
CA ALA A 594 1.57 22.92 2.13
C ALA A 594 0.52 22.97 3.26
N SER A 595 -0.74 22.64 2.94
CA SER A 595 -1.83 22.60 3.93
C SER A 595 -1.61 21.50 4.98
N PHE A 596 -1.15 20.35 4.55
CA PHE A 596 -0.82 19.20 5.39
C PHE A 596 0.38 19.50 6.31
N ALA A 597 1.47 20.03 5.77
CA ALA A 597 2.64 20.41 6.55
C ALA A 597 2.29 21.44 7.63
N PHE A 598 1.54 22.48 7.27
CA PHE A 598 1.07 23.50 8.22
C PHE A 598 0.16 22.88 9.32
N ALA A 599 -0.81 22.05 8.94
CA ALA A 599 -1.70 21.40 9.91
C ALA A 599 -0.93 20.44 10.84
N THR A 600 0.08 19.75 10.32
CA THR A 600 0.98 18.86 11.06
C THR A 600 1.77 19.65 12.11
N ASP A 601 2.38 20.78 11.74
CA ASP A 601 3.15 21.62 12.65
C ASP A 601 2.27 22.16 13.79
N VAL A 602 1.09 22.67 13.47
CA VAL A 602 0.15 23.18 14.48
C VAL A 602 -0.30 22.05 15.41
N ALA A 603 -0.56 20.84 14.88
CA ALA A 603 -0.94 19.69 15.69
C ALA A 603 0.19 19.24 16.62
N MET A 604 1.42 19.12 16.12
CA MET A 604 2.56 18.73 16.93
C MET A 604 2.90 19.78 18.00
N LEU A 605 2.88 21.06 17.65
CA LEU A 605 3.16 22.14 18.58
C LEU A 605 2.13 22.22 19.71
N SER A 606 0.83 22.07 19.38
CA SER A 606 -0.25 22.28 20.35
C SER A 606 -0.60 21.05 21.18
N LEU A 607 -0.40 19.84 20.63
CA LEU A 607 -0.75 18.57 21.27
C LEU A 607 0.46 17.79 21.78
N GLY A 608 1.65 17.99 21.20
CA GLY A 608 2.87 17.28 21.58
C GLY A 608 2.66 15.76 21.63
N GLY A 609 3.14 15.12 22.69
CA GLY A 609 2.99 13.68 22.91
C GLY A 609 1.52 13.19 23.03
N TYR A 610 0.57 14.11 23.32
CA TYR A 610 -0.86 13.77 23.40
C TYR A 610 -1.43 13.39 22.02
N LEU A 611 -0.77 13.82 20.92
CA LEU A 611 -1.17 13.46 19.56
C LEU A 611 -1.12 11.94 19.35
N LYS A 612 -0.19 11.21 20.00
CA LYS A 612 -0.15 9.73 19.99
C LYS A 612 -1.43 9.09 20.54
N LYS A 613 -2.10 9.75 21.51
CA LYS A 613 -3.36 9.28 22.09
C LYS A 613 -4.59 9.72 21.26
N LYS A 614 -4.41 10.63 20.32
CA LYS A 614 -5.46 11.14 19.42
C LYS A 614 -5.42 10.44 18.07
N GLU A 615 -5.48 9.11 18.10
CA GLU A 615 -5.33 8.24 16.93
C GLU A 615 -6.22 8.63 15.74
N ASN A 616 -7.44 9.08 15.99
CA ASN A 616 -8.34 9.56 14.93
C ASN A 616 -7.81 10.82 14.22
N LEU A 617 -7.09 11.70 14.90
CA LEU A 617 -6.46 12.85 14.27
C LEU A 617 -5.24 12.40 13.45
N SER A 618 -4.42 11.52 14.02
CA SER A 618 -3.29 10.91 13.31
C SER A 618 -3.76 10.16 12.07
N ALA A 619 -4.84 9.38 12.17
CA ALA A 619 -5.40 8.65 11.03
C ALA A 619 -5.85 9.57 9.89
N ARG A 620 -6.52 10.68 10.21
CA ARG A 620 -6.95 11.66 9.18
C ARG A 620 -5.78 12.32 8.47
N LEU A 621 -4.74 12.72 9.22
CA LEU A 621 -3.51 13.23 8.61
C LEU A 621 -2.77 12.15 7.82
N GLY A 622 -2.78 10.90 8.30
CA GLY A 622 -2.28 9.76 7.56
C GLY A 622 -3.02 9.53 6.24
N ASP A 623 -4.33 9.69 6.22
CA ASP A 623 -5.14 9.58 5.00
C ASP A 623 -4.85 10.72 4.01
N VAL A 624 -4.59 11.94 4.49
CA VAL A 624 -4.17 13.07 3.63
C VAL A 624 -2.82 12.78 2.98
N LEU A 625 -1.85 12.32 3.77
CA LEU A 625 -0.53 11.90 3.25
C LEU A 625 -0.66 10.79 2.22
N SER A 626 -1.44 9.76 2.55
CA SER A 626 -1.67 8.62 1.67
C SER A 626 -2.32 9.00 0.35
N ALA A 627 -3.33 9.85 0.39
CA ALA A 627 -4.03 10.32 -0.80
C ALA A 627 -3.08 11.10 -1.73
N MET A 628 -2.23 11.97 -1.17
CA MET A 628 -1.21 12.67 -1.96
C MET A 628 -0.15 11.72 -2.53
N TYR A 629 0.30 10.75 -1.73
CA TYR A 629 1.25 9.74 -2.17
C TYR A 629 0.69 8.93 -3.33
N LEU A 630 -0.49 8.36 -3.17
CA LEU A 630 -1.16 7.55 -4.19
C LEU A 630 -1.45 8.34 -5.47
N ALA A 631 -1.89 9.61 -5.35
CA ALA A 631 -2.09 10.48 -6.51
C ALA A 631 -0.77 10.76 -7.24
N SER A 632 0.33 10.92 -6.51
CA SER A 632 1.67 11.07 -7.09
C SER A 632 2.12 9.80 -7.84
N MET A 633 1.81 8.61 -7.27
CA MET A 633 2.10 7.33 -7.92
C MET A 633 1.29 7.15 -9.21
N VAL A 634 0.00 7.53 -9.20
CA VAL A 634 -0.86 7.54 -10.42
C VAL A 634 -0.24 8.40 -11.50
N LEU A 635 0.16 9.63 -11.18
CA LEU A 635 0.78 10.55 -12.12
C LEU A 635 2.10 10.00 -12.66
N LYS A 636 2.98 9.50 -11.79
CA LYS A 636 4.26 8.91 -12.20
C LYS A 636 4.07 7.67 -13.08
N HIS A 637 3.10 6.82 -12.75
CA HIS A 637 2.78 5.63 -13.53
C HIS A 637 2.30 6.01 -14.95
N TYR A 638 1.43 6.99 -15.05
CA TYR A 638 0.95 7.52 -16.32
C TYR A 638 2.10 8.08 -17.18
N GLU A 639 3.03 8.83 -16.55
CA GLU A 639 4.26 9.30 -17.20
C GLU A 639 5.13 8.13 -17.70
N ASN A 640 5.31 7.10 -16.87
CA ASN A 640 6.10 5.91 -17.19
C ASN A 640 5.52 5.12 -18.37
N GLN A 641 4.21 5.17 -18.58
CA GLN A 641 3.50 4.53 -19.69
C GLN A 641 3.50 5.36 -20.98
N GLY A 642 4.12 6.54 -20.99
CA GLY A 642 4.16 7.42 -22.16
C GLY A 642 2.89 8.24 -22.36
N ARG A 643 2.07 8.41 -21.32
CA ARG A 643 0.84 9.22 -21.32
C ARG A 643 -0.22 8.77 -22.34
N PRO A 644 -0.64 7.51 -22.34
CA PRO A 644 -1.63 7.04 -23.29
C PRO A 644 -2.97 7.79 -23.10
N GLU A 645 -3.44 8.47 -24.15
CA GLU A 645 -4.65 9.31 -24.08
C GLU A 645 -5.89 8.49 -23.66
N VAL A 646 -5.96 7.25 -24.09
CA VAL A 646 -7.07 6.35 -23.77
C VAL A 646 -7.17 6.04 -22.27
N ASP A 647 -6.08 6.14 -21.50
CA ASP A 647 -6.07 5.92 -20.05
C ASP A 647 -6.42 7.19 -19.24
N LEU A 648 -6.50 8.34 -19.89
CA LEU A 648 -6.74 9.63 -19.24
C LEU A 648 -8.01 9.63 -18.37
N PRO A 649 -9.16 9.02 -18.76
CA PRO A 649 -10.33 8.93 -17.89
C PRO A 649 -10.05 8.21 -16.55
N LEU A 650 -9.22 7.15 -16.56
CA LEU A 650 -8.81 6.43 -15.36
C LEU A 650 -7.93 7.31 -14.46
N VAL A 651 -6.96 8.00 -15.05
CA VAL A 651 -6.08 8.94 -14.32
C VAL A 651 -6.87 10.08 -13.73
N GLU A 652 -7.82 10.66 -14.49
CA GLU A 652 -8.69 11.73 -14.01
C GLU A 652 -9.55 11.27 -12.83
N TYR A 653 -10.21 10.13 -12.95
CA TYR A 653 -11.05 9.58 -11.89
C TYR A 653 -10.20 9.28 -10.63
N ALA A 654 -9.05 8.62 -10.79
CA ALA A 654 -8.16 8.28 -9.71
C ALA A 654 -7.66 9.52 -8.95
N CYS A 655 -7.10 10.50 -9.66
CA CYS A 655 -6.59 11.72 -9.05
C CYS A 655 -7.70 12.54 -8.38
N ARG A 656 -8.86 12.68 -9.01
CA ARG A 656 -10.01 13.40 -8.41
C ARG A 656 -10.49 12.72 -7.14
N SER A 657 -10.64 11.39 -7.14
CA SER A 657 -11.07 10.64 -5.96
C SER A 657 -10.10 10.83 -4.79
N LEU A 658 -8.80 10.71 -5.04
CA LEU A 658 -7.76 10.82 -4.01
C LEU A 658 -7.65 12.23 -3.46
N LEU A 659 -7.67 13.25 -4.31
CA LEU A 659 -7.59 14.67 -3.88
C LEU A 659 -8.87 15.13 -3.17
N TYR A 660 -10.03 14.62 -3.59
CA TYR A 660 -11.28 14.81 -2.85
C TYR A 660 -11.19 14.18 -1.46
N GLN A 661 -10.68 12.96 -1.35
CA GLN A 661 -10.44 12.29 -0.06
C GLN A 661 -9.48 13.09 0.82
N ALA A 662 -8.38 13.62 0.25
CA ALA A 662 -7.45 14.49 0.99
C ALA A 662 -8.14 15.72 1.58
N GLN A 663 -8.99 16.38 0.80
CA GLN A 663 -9.79 17.52 1.26
C GLN A 663 -10.73 17.15 2.42
N GLU A 664 -11.50 16.06 2.26
CA GLU A 664 -12.45 15.61 3.26
C GLU A 664 -11.77 15.22 4.58
N GLN A 665 -10.64 14.52 4.50
CA GLN A 665 -9.89 14.11 5.69
C GLN A 665 -9.27 15.32 6.40
N LEU A 666 -8.74 16.29 5.67
CA LEU A 666 -8.20 17.51 6.23
C LEU A 666 -9.30 18.38 6.86
N HIS A 667 -10.47 18.48 6.22
CA HIS A 667 -11.64 19.14 6.79
C HIS A 667 -12.15 18.44 8.07
N SER A 668 -12.23 17.11 8.04
CA SER A 668 -12.61 16.30 9.20
C SER A 668 -11.59 16.43 10.34
N PHE A 669 -10.29 16.52 10.03
CA PHE A 669 -9.25 16.82 11.02
C PHE A 669 -9.50 18.16 11.71
N LEU A 670 -9.72 19.23 10.96
CA LEU A 670 -10.00 20.57 11.50
C LEU A 670 -11.28 20.63 12.33
N ARG A 671 -12.33 19.92 11.91
CA ARG A 671 -13.60 19.83 12.62
C ARG A 671 -13.45 19.19 14.00
N ASN A 672 -12.54 18.23 14.13
CA ASN A 672 -12.35 17.45 15.35
C ASN A 672 -11.11 17.88 16.16
N PHE A 673 -10.44 18.94 15.73
CA PHE A 673 -9.24 19.43 16.42
C PHE A 673 -9.62 20.00 17.79
N PRO A 674 -8.96 19.58 18.91
CA PRO A 674 -9.42 19.91 20.26
C PRO A 674 -9.27 21.38 20.60
N VAL A 675 -8.25 22.08 20.06
CA VAL A 675 -8.02 23.51 20.33
C VAL A 675 -8.80 24.35 19.31
N ARG A 676 -10.02 24.73 19.66
CA ARG A 676 -11.00 25.30 18.74
C ARG A 676 -10.56 26.57 18.03
N TRP A 677 -9.90 27.50 18.72
CA TRP A 677 -9.42 28.73 18.11
C TRP A 677 -8.32 28.49 17.06
N LEU A 678 -7.40 27.53 17.33
CA LEU A 678 -6.41 27.11 16.33
C LEU A 678 -7.09 26.44 15.12
N ALA A 679 -8.11 25.61 15.37
CA ALA A 679 -8.90 25.01 14.29
C ALA A 679 -9.55 26.08 13.39
N ALA A 680 -10.06 27.18 13.98
CA ALA A 680 -10.66 28.27 13.24
C ALA A 680 -9.62 29.01 12.37
N ILE A 681 -8.43 29.30 12.92
CA ILE A 681 -7.31 29.90 12.18
C ILE A 681 -6.85 28.97 11.03
N MET A 682 -6.60 27.70 11.33
CA MET A 682 -6.22 26.74 10.30
C MET A 682 -7.28 26.65 9.19
N ARG A 683 -8.57 26.66 9.54
CA ARG A 683 -9.66 26.62 8.56
C ARG A 683 -9.66 27.86 7.68
N ALA A 684 -9.47 29.05 8.25
CA ALA A 684 -9.41 30.31 7.50
C ALA A 684 -8.21 30.33 6.52
N ILE A 685 -7.11 29.68 6.86
CA ILE A 685 -5.89 29.58 6.01
C ILE A 685 -6.04 28.48 4.95
N ILE A 686 -6.52 27.30 5.33
CA ILE A 686 -6.55 26.12 4.45
C ILE A 686 -7.77 26.15 3.53
N PHE A 687 -8.92 26.59 4.04
CA PHE A 687 -10.20 26.60 3.33
C PHE A 687 -10.88 27.98 3.35
N PRO A 688 -10.19 29.08 2.95
CA PRO A 688 -10.77 30.44 2.95
C PRO A 688 -11.99 30.60 2.01
N ARG A 689 -12.06 29.74 1.00
CA ARG A 689 -13.17 29.68 0.02
C ARG A 689 -14.06 28.44 0.21
N GLY A 690 -14.00 27.80 1.40
CA GLY A 690 -14.68 26.53 1.65
C GLY A 690 -14.05 25.34 0.91
N LEU A 691 -14.81 24.25 0.78
CA LEU A 691 -14.40 23.03 0.10
C LEU A 691 -14.58 23.21 -1.41
N THR A 692 -13.48 23.36 -2.13
CA THR A 692 -13.50 23.71 -3.56
C THR A 692 -13.18 22.55 -4.49
N TYR A 693 -12.79 21.41 -3.95
CA TYR A 693 -12.47 20.21 -4.72
C TYR A 693 -13.66 19.24 -4.72
N SER A 694 -14.05 18.76 -5.88
CA SER A 694 -15.20 17.85 -6.05
C SER A 694 -14.76 16.44 -6.38
N ALA A 695 -15.59 15.46 -6.02
CA ALA A 695 -15.47 14.07 -6.44
C ALA A 695 -15.46 13.94 -7.97
N PRO A 696 -15.08 12.78 -8.52
CA PRO A 696 -15.23 12.51 -9.95
C PRO A 696 -16.66 12.77 -10.45
N SER A 697 -16.76 13.30 -11.63
CA SER A 697 -18.07 13.55 -12.27
C SER A 697 -18.63 12.24 -12.85
N ASP A 698 -19.96 12.09 -12.83
CA ASP A 698 -20.67 10.95 -13.41
C ASP A 698 -20.38 10.79 -14.91
N ARG A 699 -19.97 11.86 -15.60
CA ARG A 699 -19.55 11.81 -17.02
C ARG A 699 -18.34 10.90 -17.28
N LEU A 700 -17.55 10.58 -16.24
CA LEU A 700 -16.42 9.66 -16.36
C LEU A 700 -16.87 8.20 -16.32
N ASN A 701 -18.00 7.90 -15.67
CA ASN A 701 -18.44 6.54 -15.43
C ASN A 701 -18.65 5.75 -16.74
N PRO A 702 -19.48 6.21 -17.70
CA PRO A 702 -19.67 5.49 -18.96
C PRO A 702 -18.37 5.37 -19.77
N ARG A 703 -17.52 6.40 -19.75
CA ARG A 703 -16.23 6.37 -20.46
C ARG A 703 -15.31 5.29 -19.94
N ILE A 704 -15.21 5.14 -18.63
CA ILE A 704 -14.38 4.13 -17.97
C ILE A 704 -15.01 2.74 -18.10
N ALA A 705 -16.33 2.63 -17.90
CA ALA A 705 -17.05 1.36 -18.07
C ALA A 705 -16.85 0.81 -19.50
N GLU A 706 -16.91 1.66 -20.51
CA GLU A 706 -16.66 1.29 -21.90
C GLU A 706 -15.25 0.72 -22.11
N LEU A 707 -14.22 1.34 -21.49
CA LEU A 707 -12.84 0.83 -21.56
C LEU A 707 -12.71 -0.57 -20.95
N VAL A 708 -13.50 -0.89 -19.92
CA VAL A 708 -13.41 -2.17 -19.22
C VAL A 708 -14.27 -3.26 -19.89
N MET A 709 -15.40 -2.88 -20.49
CA MET A 709 -16.33 -3.81 -21.10
C MET A 709 -15.99 -4.20 -22.55
N ASN A 710 -14.99 -3.58 -23.14
CA ASN A 710 -14.56 -3.88 -24.49
C ASN A 710 -13.08 -4.19 -24.58
N PRO A 711 -12.64 -5.01 -25.55
CA PRO A 711 -11.24 -5.18 -25.88
C PRO A 711 -10.62 -3.84 -26.27
N GLY A 712 -9.41 -3.55 -25.78
CA GLY A 712 -8.71 -2.32 -26.11
C GLY A 712 -7.46 -2.14 -25.27
N GLU A 713 -6.58 -1.23 -25.67
CA GLU A 713 -5.28 -1.01 -25.05
C GLU A 713 -5.36 -0.63 -23.56
N ALA A 714 -6.35 0.20 -23.16
CA ALA A 714 -6.52 0.59 -21.77
C ALA A 714 -6.86 -0.62 -20.90
N ARG A 715 -7.75 -1.50 -21.37
CA ARG A 715 -8.11 -2.74 -20.68
C ARG A 715 -6.91 -3.69 -20.59
N GLU A 716 -6.13 -3.81 -21.66
CA GLU A 716 -4.93 -4.65 -21.68
C GLU A 716 -3.87 -4.14 -20.68
N ARG A 717 -3.62 -2.84 -20.59
CA ARG A 717 -2.71 -2.25 -19.63
C ARG A 717 -3.22 -2.39 -18.19
N LEU A 718 -4.49 -2.07 -17.94
CA LEU A 718 -5.11 -2.16 -16.62
C LEU A 718 -5.07 -3.59 -16.07
N CYS A 719 -5.33 -4.59 -16.93
CA CYS A 719 -5.41 -6.00 -16.57
C CYS A 719 -4.15 -6.79 -16.95
N HIS A 720 -3.01 -6.10 -17.17
CA HIS A 720 -1.74 -6.76 -17.48
C HIS A 720 -1.36 -7.75 -16.35
N TYR A 721 -0.79 -8.89 -16.73
CA TYR A 721 -0.45 -10.04 -15.88
C TYR A 721 -1.63 -10.88 -15.36
N VAL A 722 -2.89 -10.60 -15.71
CA VAL A 722 -3.98 -11.53 -15.39
C VAL A 722 -3.78 -12.82 -16.18
N TYR A 723 -3.92 -13.97 -15.49
CA TYR A 723 -3.94 -15.27 -16.17
C TYR A 723 -5.24 -15.44 -16.95
N ARG A 724 -5.14 -15.48 -18.27
CA ARG A 724 -6.30 -15.41 -19.19
C ARG A 724 -6.28 -16.43 -20.33
N THR A 725 -5.44 -17.45 -20.21
CA THR A 725 -5.36 -18.53 -21.19
C THR A 725 -6.71 -19.24 -21.32
N LEU A 726 -7.12 -19.54 -22.55
CA LEU A 726 -8.39 -20.18 -22.82
C LEU A 726 -8.31 -21.67 -22.51
N GLU A 727 -8.78 -22.04 -21.33
CA GLU A 727 -8.79 -23.42 -20.84
C GLU A 727 -10.11 -23.70 -20.09
N PRO A 728 -10.59 -24.97 -20.05
CA PRO A 728 -11.87 -25.33 -19.44
C PRO A 728 -12.01 -24.89 -17.97
N LYS A 729 -10.92 -24.90 -17.21
CA LYS A 729 -10.88 -24.54 -15.79
C LYS A 729 -10.54 -23.07 -15.54
N ASN A 730 -10.25 -22.28 -16.56
CA ASN A 730 -9.95 -20.85 -16.43
C ASN A 730 -11.15 -19.99 -16.81
N HIS A 731 -12.01 -19.71 -15.84
CA HIS A 731 -13.21 -18.91 -16.08
C HIS A 731 -12.93 -17.48 -16.54
N LEU A 732 -11.77 -16.89 -16.20
CA LEU A 732 -11.39 -15.56 -16.69
C LEU A 732 -11.17 -15.57 -18.22
N GLY A 733 -10.54 -16.61 -18.76
CA GLY A 733 -10.39 -16.80 -20.20
C GLY A 733 -11.73 -17.08 -20.88
N LEU A 734 -12.59 -17.89 -20.27
CA LEU A 734 -13.90 -18.24 -20.82
C LEU A 734 -14.86 -17.03 -20.87
N VAL A 735 -14.92 -16.20 -19.82
CA VAL A 735 -15.77 -14.99 -19.83
C VAL A 735 -15.28 -13.94 -20.83
N GLU A 736 -13.98 -13.83 -21.04
CA GLU A 736 -13.40 -12.99 -22.09
C GLU A 736 -13.79 -13.48 -23.49
N GLN A 737 -13.74 -14.78 -23.72
CA GLN A 737 -14.19 -15.37 -24.97
C GLN A 737 -15.67 -15.08 -25.23
N ALA A 738 -16.52 -15.26 -24.20
CA ALA A 738 -17.93 -14.94 -24.31
C ALA A 738 -18.17 -13.46 -24.66
N MET A 739 -17.41 -12.56 -24.07
CA MET A 739 -17.48 -11.12 -24.39
C MET A 739 -17.12 -10.84 -25.85
N ARG A 740 -16.07 -11.45 -26.36
CA ARG A 740 -15.65 -11.29 -27.78
C ARG A 740 -16.69 -11.84 -28.74
N LEU A 741 -17.28 -12.99 -28.41
CA LEU A 741 -18.39 -13.56 -29.19
C LEU A 741 -19.63 -12.65 -29.14
N ALA A 742 -19.97 -12.07 -27.98
CA ALA A 742 -21.07 -11.13 -27.85
C ALA A 742 -20.89 -9.90 -28.74
N ILE A 743 -19.69 -9.34 -28.79
CA ILE A 743 -19.36 -8.19 -29.64
C ILE A 743 -19.50 -8.57 -31.13
N ALA A 744 -19.02 -9.73 -31.53
CA ALA A 744 -19.13 -10.23 -32.89
C ALA A 744 -20.58 -10.56 -33.30
N ALA A 745 -21.42 -10.94 -32.32
CA ALA A 745 -22.85 -11.25 -32.54
C ALA A 745 -23.73 -9.99 -32.72
N GLU A 746 -23.35 -8.85 -32.15
CA GLU A 746 -24.17 -7.62 -32.13
C GLU A 746 -24.67 -7.13 -33.52
N PRO A 747 -23.86 -7.10 -34.56
CA PRO A 747 -24.33 -6.70 -35.88
C PRO A 747 -25.43 -7.65 -36.41
N ILE A 748 -25.27 -8.94 -36.15
CA ILE A 748 -26.22 -9.97 -36.59
C ILE A 748 -27.52 -9.85 -35.79
N GLU A 749 -27.44 -9.75 -34.46
CA GLU A 749 -28.62 -9.53 -33.61
C GLU A 749 -29.36 -8.24 -33.97
N LYS A 750 -28.61 -7.16 -34.29
CA LYS A 750 -29.24 -5.91 -34.75
C LYS A 750 -30.03 -6.13 -36.02
N ARG A 751 -29.52 -6.91 -36.98
CA ARG A 751 -30.19 -7.24 -38.23
C ARG A 751 -31.45 -8.09 -37.96
N ILE A 752 -31.37 -9.14 -37.15
CA ILE A 752 -32.54 -9.94 -36.74
C ILE A 752 -33.62 -9.05 -36.10
N ARG A 753 -33.25 -8.13 -35.24
CA ARG A 753 -34.16 -7.20 -34.57
C ARG A 753 -34.84 -6.23 -35.56
N VAL A 754 -34.07 -5.67 -36.49
CA VAL A 754 -34.59 -4.65 -37.43
C VAL A 754 -35.38 -5.28 -38.58
N GLU A 755 -34.90 -6.34 -39.22
CA GLU A 755 -35.46 -6.96 -40.41
C GLU A 755 -36.39 -8.13 -40.07
N GLY A 756 -36.28 -8.72 -38.84
CA GLY A 756 -37.12 -9.83 -38.42
C GLY A 756 -38.18 -9.42 -37.41
N VAL A 757 -37.75 -9.02 -36.21
CA VAL A 757 -38.69 -8.76 -35.09
C VAL A 757 -39.61 -7.57 -35.38
N LYS A 758 -39.06 -6.44 -35.84
CA LYS A 758 -39.85 -5.25 -36.12
C LYS A 758 -40.81 -5.43 -37.32
N THR A 759 -40.52 -6.37 -38.19
CA THR A 759 -41.37 -6.64 -39.39
C THR A 759 -42.36 -7.78 -39.13
N GLY A 760 -42.27 -8.45 -37.94
CA GLY A 760 -43.13 -9.58 -37.62
C GLY A 760 -42.69 -10.91 -38.26
N LEU A 761 -41.57 -10.94 -38.98
CA LEU A 761 -41.01 -12.17 -39.56
C LEU A 761 -40.36 -13.10 -38.50
N VAL A 762 -39.95 -12.52 -37.37
CA VAL A 762 -39.40 -13.24 -36.22
C VAL A 762 -40.28 -12.92 -35.02
N THR A 763 -40.88 -13.93 -34.46
CA THR A 763 -41.86 -13.82 -33.34
C THR A 763 -41.36 -14.46 -32.07
N ALA A 764 -40.36 -15.31 -32.13
CA ALA A 764 -39.76 -15.98 -31.00
C ALA A 764 -39.19 -14.98 -29.97
N LEU A 765 -39.43 -15.26 -28.69
CA LEU A 765 -38.97 -14.42 -27.59
C LEU A 765 -37.56 -14.78 -27.11
N ASP A 766 -37.13 -16.00 -27.31
CA ASP A 766 -35.82 -16.51 -26.96
C ASP A 766 -34.86 -16.48 -28.15
N LEU A 767 -33.59 -16.29 -27.89
CA LEU A 767 -32.54 -16.19 -28.90
C LEU A 767 -32.44 -17.46 -29.80
N PRO A 768 -32.51 -18.70 -29.26
CA PRO A 768 -32.55 -19.90 -30.07
C PRO A 768 -33.69 -19.93 -31.08
N GLY A 769 -34.90 -19.51 -30.67
CA GLY A 769 -36.06 -19.36 -31.56
C GLY A 769 -35.83 -18.28 -32.62
N GLN A 770 -35.37 -17.12 -32.22
CA GLN A 770 -35.08 -16.01 -33.15
C GLN A 770 -34.02 -16.41 -34.21
N ILE A 771 -33.01 -17.19 -33.84
CA ILE A 771 -32.03 -17.71 -34.81
C ILE A 771 -32.69 -18.63 -35.84
N ARG A 772 -33.54 -19.56 -35.41
CA ARG A 772 -34.24 -20.49 -36.30
C ARG A 772 -35.17 -19.75 -37.28
N GLU A 773 -35.97 -18.82 -36.77
CA GLU A 773 -36.93 -18.06 -37.57
C GLU A 773 -36.23 -17.10 -38.54
N ALA A 774 -35.18 -16.39 -38.08
CA ALA A 774 -34.39 -15.48 -38.92
C ALA A 774 -33.64 -16.22 -40.04
N GLN A 775 -33.13 -17.41 -39.74
CA GLN A 775 -32.51 -18.27 -40.76
C GLN A 775 -33.56 -18.76 -41.80
N ALA A 776 -34.70 -19.23 -41.33
CA ALA A 776 -35.79 -19.66 -42.22
C ALA A 776 -36.33 -18.52 -43.11
N ALA A 777 -36.35 -17.29 -42.56
CA ALA A 777 -36.71 -16.08 -43.31
C ALA A 777 -35.58 -15.51 -44.21
N GLY A 778 -34.42 -16.13 -44.24
CA GLY A 778 -33.27 -15.66 -45.04
C GLY A 778 -32.62 -14.37 -44.55
N ILE A 779 -32.90 -13.92 -43.32
CA ILE A 779 -32.34 -12.71 -42.70
C ILE A 779 -30.89 -12.94 -42.32
N ILE A 780 -30.54 -14.16 -41.89
CA ILE A 780 -29.18 -14.56 -41.56
C ILE A 780 -28.77 -15.83 -42.32
N SER A 781 -27.49 -15.94 -42.63
CA SER A 781 -26.87 -17.11 -43.22
C SER A 781 -26.71 -18.27 -42.22
N GLU A 782 -26.48 -19.49 -42.71
CA GLU A 782 -26.14 -20.63 -41.87
C GLU A 782 -24.86 -20.38 -41.02
N ALA A 783 -23.84 -19.74 -41.60
CA ALA A 783 -22.62 -19.42 -40.86
C ALA A 783 -22.88 -18.47 -39.69
N GLU A 784 -23.73 -17.46 -39.89
CA GLU A 784 -24.16 -16.53 -38.84
C GLU A 784 -25.03 -17.22 -37.78
N ALA A 785 -25.89 -18.13 -38.19
CA ALA A 785 -26.67 -18.93 -37.26
C ALA A 785 -25.79 -19.84 -36.38
N VAL A 786 -24.76 -20.45 -36.94
CA VAL A 786 -23.75 -21.24 -36.19
C VAL A 786 -23.00 -20.32 -35.20
N GLN A 787 -22.58 -19.13 -35.64
CA GLN A 787 -21.91 -18.15 -34.79
C GLN A 787 -22.79 -17.70 -33.60
N LEU A 788 -24.07 -17.42 -33.84
CA LEU A 788 -25.01 -17.03 -32.80
C LEU A 788 -25.31 -18.20 -31.82
N ARG A 789 -25.41 -19.45 -32.31
CA ARG A 789 -25.57 -20.63 -31.45
C ARG A 789 -24.36 -20.85 -30.53
N GLU A 790 -23.15 -20.67 -31.05
CA GLU A 790 -21.93 -20.76 -30.22
C GLU A 790 -21.84 -19.61 -29.18
N TYR A 791 -22.18 -18.38 -29.58
CA TYR A 791 -22.32 -17.24 -28.69
C TYR A 791 -23.33 -17.55 -27.56
N ASP A 792 -24.54 -17.97 -27.86
CA ASP A 792 -25.57 -18.24 -26.89
C ASP A 792 -25.11 -19.34 -25.92
N ARG A 793 -24.61 -20.44 -26.46
CA ARG A 793 -24.08 -21.57 -25.67
C ARG A 793 -23.00 -21.10 -24.70
N ARG A 794 -22.04 -20.28 -25.15
CA ARG A 794 -20.96 -19.80 -24.30
C ARG A 794 -21.43 -18.81 -23.25
N VAL A 795 -22.36 -17.93 -23.60
CA VAL A 795 -22.95 -16.99 -22.63
C VAL A 795 -23.73 -17.75 -21.56
N MET A 796 -24.57 -18.73 -21.95
CA MET A 796 -25.32 -19.56 -21.00
C MET A 796 -24.39 -20.31 -20.05
N ASP A 797 -23.29 -20.85 -20.54
CA ASP A 797 -22.27 -21.53 -19.73
C ASP A 797 -21.66 -20.61 -18.64
N ILE A 798 -21.42 -19.34 -18.98
CA ILE A 798 -20.85 -18.35 -18.07
C ILE A 798 -21.87 -17.83 -17.06
N ILE A 799 -23.11 -17.54 -17.49
CA ILE A 799 -24.13 -16.96 -16.58
C ILE A 799 -24.79 -17.99 -15.68
N ASN A 800 -24.74 -19.26 -16.03
CA ASN A 800 -25.22 -20.35 -15.20
C ASN A 800 -24.37 -20.49 -13.92
N VAL A 801 -24.98 -21.04 -12.90
CA VAL A 801 -24.38 -21.40 -11.63
C VAL A 801 -24.29 -22.91 -11.48
N ASP A 802 -23.44 -23.32 -10.55
CA ASP A 802 -23.38 -24.74 -10.16
C ASP A 802 -24.53 -25.09 -9.22
N ASP A 803 -24.98 -26.34 -9.26
CA ASP A 803 -25.87 -26.98 -8.33
C ASP A 803 -25.28 -28.33 -7.90
N PHE A 804 -25.59 -28.76 -6.70
CA PHE A 804 -24.99 -29.90 -6.06
C PHE A 804 -26.03 -30.81 -5.45
N ASP A 805 -25.84 -32.13 -5.54
CA ASP A 805 -26.52 -33.04 -4.62
C ASP A 805 -26.11 -32.68 -3.18
N PRO A 806 -27.04 -32.61 -2.22
CA PRO A 806 -26.72 -32.29 -0.83
C PRO A 806 -25.56 -33.11 -0.26
N ARG A 807 -25.36 -34.33 -0.70
CA ARG A 807 -24.23 -35.20 -0.30
C ARG A 807 -22.88 -34.72 -0.79
N GLU A 808 -22.80 -34.00 -1.90
CA GLU A 808 -21.57 -33.42 -2.43
C GLU A 808 -21.08 -32.23 -1.61
N LEU A 809 -21.95 -31.55 -0.89
CA LEU A 809 -21.65 -30.38 -0.08
C LEU A 809 -21.03 -30.74 1.27
N VAL A 810 -21.12 -31.99 1.69
CA VAL A 810 -20.70 -32.47 2.99
C VAL A 810 -19.50 -33.41 2.80
N ALA A 811 -18.31 -32.86 2.56
CA ALA A 811 -17.10 -33.66 2.39
C ALA A 811 -16.81 -34.51 3.65
N GLY A 812 -16.80 -35.82 3.49
CA GLY A 812 -16.43 -36.80 4.53
C GLY A 812 -17.48 -37.05 5.61
N SER A 813 -18.74 -36.63 5.45
CA SER A 813 -19.79 -37.00 6.37
C SER A 813 -20.46 -38.29 5.92
N THR A 814 -20.71 -39.22 6.88
CA THR A 814 -21.56 -40.35 6.78
C THR A 814 -23.04 -39.99 7.03
N TYR A 815 -23.41 -38.72 6.78
CA TYR A 815 -24.79 -38.28 6.96
C TYR A 815 -25.63 -38.79 5.79
N GLU A 816 -26.37 -39.86 5.99
CA GLU A 816 -27.48 -40.24 5.13
C GLU A 816 -28.61 -39.22 5.36
N ILE A 817 -28.78 -38.31 4.42
CA ILE A 817 -29.98 -37.49 4.35
C ILE A 817 -31.07 -38.46 3.87
N GLN A 818 -31.93 -38.91 4.78
CA GLN A 818 -33.22 -39.54 4.39
C GLN A 818 -34.04 -38.42 3.73
N LEU A 819 -34.02 -38.37 2.41
CA LEU A 819 -35.04 -37.66 1.66
C LEU A 819 -36.30 -38.47 1.82
N ASP A 820 -37.23 -38.02 2.69
CA ASP A 820 -38.57 -38.55 2.72
C ASP A 820 -39.15 -38.42 1.32
N GLY A 821 -39.41 -39.59 0.71
CA GLY A 821 -39.95 -39.67 -0.61
C GLY A 821 -41.32 -39.02 -0.66
N GLY A 822 -41.46 -37.92 -1.45
CA GLY A 822 -42.73 -37.40 -1.89
C GLY A 822 -43.25 -38.15 -3.13
#